data_8d6aa4b316e8d5b13b07abf0df573e2a
#
_entry.id   8d6aa4b316e8d5b13b07abf0df573e2a
#
_cell.length_a   1.000
_cell.length_b   1.000
_cell.length_c   1.000
_cell.angle_alpha   90.00
_cell.angle_beta   90.00
_cell.angle_gamma   90.00
#
_symmetry.space_group_name_H-M   'P 1'
#
loop_
_entity.id
_entity.type
_entity.pdbx_description
1 polymer ?
#
loop_
_entity_poly.entity_id
_entity_poly.type
_entity_poly.pdbx_seq_one_letter_code
_entity_poly.pdbx_strand_id
1 'polypeptide(L)'
;MKSLFCSILFLGSACAVLAQAAADQPLSEFGLTFPPDTTFTGSTLDGWHVLGDAEWSAHNGELIGRAKAGSNGGWLVLDESYQDVGLHTKFMTTGNAATAVLLRMEKTADGYQGVLLDLGADGVTSYHVTLDASGHEISRDELRRAGGINYRMAPPPPPESENRGRGGNFRRPEPPADLPVVAPNTDFRAHSWNQLETFIETNMVRSFLNSGRESGGAIDTDNAMTAYGPVAFYVGGAGEVRLKDVMLKDVAFRETPTEELSPRFEIQRVSEFYYSWGAAADDFNRDGQIDIVAGPYIYYGPDFTRFREIYPAIAKGPSLEFTSVNHQFTYDVNHDGWPDVITGWTNPAVYLNPQGESRRWESFNPLGRTQSETTLFEDIDRDGEPEMIYASGQQMRYAKPTAEETWTEFNVSEVGYAMSHGIGTGDINGDGRTDILGATGWWEQPATLSAEQTWTYHPVAFGRYGNRASGIGGANMAVYDANGDGLNDVVSSLNAHGFGLAWFEQQRDTDGTISFVRHMITDDYSQPAAGDVRFSQAHAATMADIDGDGTQDYIIGKRVFTHLDNLYDPDSYGAPVLYWYKAVKNAAAPGGAEFVPELIHNRSGVGSQVTAIDLNGDGAVDLLTSNNRGTFIFWNQGK
;
A
#
# COMPACT_ATOMS: atom_id res chain seq x y z
N MET A 1 -36.49 -26.55 57.53
CA MET A 1 -36.30 -27.62 56.51
C MET A 1 -36.39 -27.03 55.15
N LYS A 2 -35.28 -27.13 54.40
CA LYS A 2 -35.18 -27.18 52.94
C LYS A 2 -35.72 -25.98 52.17
N SER A 3 -35.07 -25.37 51.23
CA SER A 3 -33.77 -25.59 50.58
C SER A 3 -33.41 -24.35 49.77
N LEU A 4 -32.17 -23.96 49.92
CA LEU A 4 -31.44 -23.14 48.95
C LEU A 4 -31.32 -23.92 47.64
N PHE A 5 -31.47 -23.30 46.47
CA PHE A 5 -30.64 -23.56 45.30
C PHE A 5 -30.99 -22.61 44.16
N CYS A 6 -30.03 -21.88 43.80
CA CYS A 6 -29.37 -21.76 42.50
C CYS A 6 -29.92 -20.69 41.53
N SER A 7 -29.22 -19.61 41.47
CA SER A 7 -29.16 -18.77 40.26
C SER A 7 -27.77 -18.12 40.19
N ILE A 8 -26.79 -18.92 39.81
CA ILE A 8 -25.51 -18.41 39.26
C ILE A 8 -25.33 -19.22 38.00
N LEU A 9 -25.43 -18.57 36.86
CA LEU A 9 -24.80 -18.87 35.58
C LEU A 9 -25.57 -18.09 34.47
N PHE A 10 -25.07 -16.95 34.12
CA PHE A 10 -25.15 -16.37 32.75
C PHE A 10 -24.44 -15.00 32.75
N LEU A 11 -23.14 -15.01 33.01
CA LEU A 11 -22.28 -13.84 32.82
C LEU A 11 -20.92 -14.24 32.18
N GLY A 12 -20.92 -15.31 31.38
CA GLY A 12 -19.70 -15.83 30.78
C GLY A 12 -19.66 -15.81 29.25
N SER A 13 -20.76 -15.46 28.58
CA SER A 13 -20.82 -15.60 27.10
C SER A 13 -20.68 -14.31 26.31
N ALA A 14 -20.93 -13.15 26.90
CA ALA A 14 -20.85 -11.88 26.16
C ALA A 14 -19.41 -11.38 25.96
N CYS A 15 -18.50 -11.61 26.92
CA CYS A 15 -17.09 -11.21 26.74
C CYS A 15 -16.31 -12.07 25.75
N ALA A 16 -16.72 -13.32 25.49
CA ALA A 16 -16.03 -14.20 24.55
C ALA A 16 -16.36 -13.88 23.08
N VAL A 17 -17.54 -13.34 22.81
CA VAL A 17 -17.96 -12.98 21.45
C VAL A 17 -17.33 -11.67 21.00
N LEU A 18 -17.15 -10.70 21.89
CA LEU A 18 -16.47 -9.44 21.57
C LEU A 18 -14.96 -9.60 21.37
N ALA A 19 -14.33 -10.57 22.06
CA ALA A 19 -12.91 -10.90 21.84
C ALA A 19 -12.69 -11.68 20.54
N GLN A 20 -13.69 -12.38 20.02
CA GLN A 20 -13.59 -13.17 18.80
C GLN A 20 -13.78 -12.33 17.54
N ALA A 21 -14.59 -11.28 17.59
CA ALA A 21 -14.77 -10.35 16.47
C ALA A 21 -13.52 -9.46 16.20
N ALA A 22 -12.70 -9.21 17.23
CA ALA A 22 -11.43 -8.49 17.08
C ALA A 22 -10.26 -9.39 16.63
N ALA A 23 -10.40 -10.72 16.75
CA ALA A 23 -9.35 -11.69 16.41
C ALA A 23 -9.39 -12.21 14.96
N ASP A 24 -10.45 -11.88 14.18
CA ASP A 24 -10.65 -12.39 12.82
C ASP A 24 -10.18 -11.38 11.76
N GLN A 25 -8.95 -10.92 11.85
CA GLN A 25 -8.38 -10.02 10.85
C GLN A 25 -6.97 -10.43 10.38
N PRO A 26 -6.71 -11.68 9.98
CA PRO A 26 -5.45 -11.92 9.32
C PRO A 26 -5.52 -11.33 7.91
N LEU A 27 -4.43 -10.70 7.46
CA LEU A 27 -3.98 -10.85 6.07
C LEU A 27 -4.29 -12.29 5.65
N SER A 28 -4.78 -12.51 4.43
CA SER A 28 -4.79 -13.87 3.90
C SER A 28 -3.41 -14.44 4.21
N GLU A 29 -3.35 -15.45 5.02
CA GLU A 29 -2.08 -15.96 5.61
C GLU A 29 -1.02 -16.27 4.55
N PHE A 30 -1.44 -16.27 3.27
CA PHE A 30 -0.65 -16.57 2.09
C PHE A 30 -1.16 -15.79 0.85
N GLY A 31 -1.25 -14.48 0.98
CA GLY A 31 -1.68 -13.60 -0.12
C GLY A 31 -0.74 -13.67 -1.33
N LEU A 32 -1.30 -13.60 -2.52
CA LEU A 32 -0.57 -13.55 -3.77
C LEU A 32 -0.42 -12.09 -4.23
N THR A 33 0.82 -11.63 -4.39
CA THR A 33 1.13 -10.22 -4.60
C THR A 33 1.39 -9.85 -6.06
N PHE A 34 1.32 -10.81 -6.98
CA PHE A 34 1.47 -10.61 -8.42
C PHE A 34 0.62 -11.61 -9.20
N PRO A 35 0.14 -11.27 -10.41
CA PRO A 35 -0.47 -12.24 -11.31
C PRO A 35 0.63 -13.14 -11.90
N PRO A 36 0.57 -14.49 -11.72
CA PRO A 36 1.58 -15.38 -12.26
C PRO A 36 1.40 -15.60 -13.76
N ASP A 37 2.51 -15.85 -14.48
CA ASP A 37 2.49 -16.29 -15.88
C ASP A 37 2.19 -17.80 -15.96
N THR A 38 2.73 -18.56 -14.99
CA THR A 38 2.52 -20.01 -14.89
C THR A 38 2.20 -20.43 -13.47
N THR A 39 1.30 -21.43 -13.35
CA THR A 39 0.97 -22.09 -12.08
C THR A 39 1.03 -23.59 -12.26
N PHE A 40 1.80 -24.26 -11.41
CA PHE A 40 1.85 -25.72 -11.43
C PHE A 40 0.57 -26.29 -10.79
N THR A 41 -0.21 -27.02 -11.59
CA THR A 41 -1.47 -27.68 -11.17
C THR A 41 -1.47 -29.18 -11.49
N GLY A 42 -0.35 -29.70 -12.02
CA GLY A 42 -0.23 -31.05 -12.56
C GLY A 42 -0.20 -32.17 -11.51
N SER A 43 -0.34 -33.41 -12.00
CA SER A 43 -0.13 -34.64 -11.23
C SER A 43 1.02 -35.48 -11.80
N THR A 44 1.79 -34.93 -12.74
CA THR A 44 3.00 -35.47 -13.33
C THR A 44 4.12 -34.46 -13.21
N LEU A 45 5.35 -34.89 -13.42
CA LEU A 45 6.53 -34.03 -13.46
C LEU A 45 6.84 -33.51 -14.88
N ASP A 46 5.83 -33.38 -15.73
CA ASP A 46 6.01 -32.82 -17.07
C ASP A 46 6.55 -31.39 -16.97
N GLY A 47 7.64 -31.07 -17.65
CA GLY A 47 8.37 -29.81 -17.54
C GLY A 47 9.35 -29.73 -16.37
N TRP A 48 9.62 -30.88 -15.71
CA TRP A 48 10.59 -31.01 -14.63
C TRP A 48 11.47 -32.23 -14.80
N HIS A 49 12.72 -32.16 -14.35
CA HIS A 49 13.58 -33.31 -14.24
C HIS A 49 14.31 -33.38 -12.90
N VAL A 50 14.74 -34.58 -12.52
CA VAL A 50 15.44 -34.79 -11.24
C VAL A 50 16.95 -34.82 -11.48
N LEU A 51 17.69 -34.09 -10.63
CA LEU A 51 19.15 -34.10 -10.58
C LEU A 51 19.60 -34.55 -9.18
N GLY A 52 20.53 -35.50 -9.10
CA GLY A 52 21.03 -36.05 -7.83
C GLY A 52 20.20 -37.17 -7.24
N ASP A 53 20.34 -37.41 -5.96
CA ASP A 53 19.82 -38.58 -5.26
C ASP A 53 18.55 -38.33 -4.48
N ALA A 54 17.50 -37.93 -5.19
CA ALA A 54 16.17 -37.73 -4.65
C ALA A 54 15.09 -38.43 -5.48
N GLU A 55 13.97 -38.69 -4.87
CA GLU A 55 12.72 -39.12 -5.52
C GLU A 55 11.69 -37.99 -5.42
N TRP A 56 11.17 -37.58 -6.57
CA TRP A 56 10.14 -36.56 -6.66
C TRP A 56 8.90 -37.14 -7.33
N SER A 57 7.75 -36.68 -6.90
CA SER A 57 6.44 -36.99 -7.45
C SER A 57 5.53 -35.76 -7.43
N ALA A 58 4.49 -35.78 -8.26
CA ALA A 58 3.50 -34.74 -8.31
C ALA A 58 2.10 -35.34 -8.12
N HIS A 59 1.22 -34.61 -7.42
CA HIS A 59 -0.17 -35.01 -7.23
C HIS A 59 -1.05 -33.76 -7.01
N ASN A 60 -1.98 -33.50 -7.93
CA ASN A 60 -2.95 -32.40 -7.86
C ASN A 60 -2.31 -31.03 -7.51
N GLY A 61 -1.25 -30.63 -8.22
CA GLY A 61 -0.55 -29.37 -8.00
C GLY A 61 0.43 -29.37 -6.82
N GLU A 62 0.59 -30.51 -6.13
CA GLU A 62 1.57 -30.66 -5.06
C GLU A 62 2.79 -31.46 -5.56
N LEU A 63 3.98 -30.93 -5.28
CA LEU A 63 5.27 -31.59 -5.52
C LEU A 63 5.77 -32.18 -4.21
N ILE A 64 6.20 -33.46 -4.21
CA ILE A 64 6.63 -34.17 -3.03
C ILE A 64 8.01 -34.76 -3.29
N GLY A 65 9.00 -34.34 -2.50
CA GLY A 65 10.39 -34.79 -2.61
C GLY A 65 10.85 -35.58 -1.38
N ARG A 66 11.67 -36.63 -1.61
CA ARG A 66 12.37 -37.40 -0.58
C ARG A 66 13.80 -37.65 -1.01
N ALA A 67 14.76 -37.41 -0.14
CA ALA A 67 16.14 -37.85 -0.38
C ALA A 67 16.25 -39.37 -0.29
N LYS A 68 17.05 -40.01 -1.15
CA LYS A 68 17.36 -41.42 -1.03
C LYS A 68 18.14 -41.68 0.28
N ALA A 69 17.90 -42.82 0.89
CA ALA A 69 18.51 -43.15 2.18
C ALA A 69 20.06 -43.12 2.11
N GLY A 70 20.68 -42.31 2.98
CA GLY A 70 22.14 -42.18 3.06
C GLY A 70 22.77 -41.33 1.96
N SER A 71 21.98 -40.63 1.15
CA SER A 71 22.47 -39.70 0.13
C SER A 71 22.49 -38.24 0.64
N ASN A 72 23.09 -37.37 -0.16
CA ASN A 72 23.09 -35.91 0.08
C ASN A 72 21.81 -35.25 -0.42
N GLY A 73 20.82 -36.02 -0.94
CA GLY A 73 19.61 -35.46 -1.53
C GLY A 73 19.73 -35.10 -3.00
N GLY A 74 18.79 -34.26 -3.47
CA GLY A 74 18.76 -33.87 -4.88
C GLY A 74 17.72 -32.81 -5.18
N TRP A 75 17.70 -32.40 -6.42
CA TRP A 75 16.95 -31.30 -6.96
C TRP A 75 15.80 -31.77 -7.85
N LEU A 76 14.71 -31.02 -7.82
CA LEU A 76 13.72 -31.01 -8.88
C LEU A 76 13.94 -29.72 -9.67
N VAL A 77 14.36 -29.85 -10.92
CA VAL A 77 14.77 -28.74 -11.77
C VAL A 77 13.71 -28.49 -12.81
N LEU A 78 13.26 -27.24 -12.95
CA LEU A 78 12.34 -26.81 -14.00
C LEU A 78 13.06 -26.89 -15.37
N ASP A 79 12.39 -27.33 -16.43
CA ASP A 79 12.99 -27.38 -17.77
C ASP A 79 13.08 -25.98 -18.41
N GLU A 80 12.21 -25.04 -17.98
CA GLU A 80 12.22 -23.65 -18.42
C GLU A 80 13.24 -22.83 -17.61
N SER A 81 13.88 -21.88 -18.27
CA SER A 81 14.93 -21.03 -17.67
C SER A 81 14.53 -19.57 -17.68
N TYR A 82 15.01 -18.84 -16.67
CA TYR A 82 14.73 -17.41 -16.48
C TYR A 82 16.02 -16.66 -16.20
N GLN A 83 16.05 -15.39 -16.61
CA GLN A 83 17.04 -14.43 -16.13
C GLN A 83 16.52 -13.71 -14.87
N ASP A 84 15.36 -13.10 -14.98
CA ASP A 84 14.68 -12.40 -13.90
C ASP A 84 13.36 -13.11 -13.61
N VAL A 85 13.16 -13.59 -12.38
CA VAL A 85 12.00 -14.40 -12.05
C VAL A 85 11.43 -14.02 -10.67
N GLY A 86 10.10 -13.97 -10.61
CA GLY A 86 9.30 -14.01 -9.39
C GLY A 86 8.80 -15.43 -9.15
N LEU A 87 8.97 -15.93 -7.95
CA LEU A 87 8.48 -17.22 -7.50
C LEU A 87 7.60 -17.03 -6.27
N HIS A 88 6.41 -17.61 -6.30
CA HIS A 88 5.56 -17.84 -5.13
C HIS A 88 5.40 -19.35 -4.93
N THR A 89 5.58 -19.83 -3.72
CA THR A 89 5.29 -21.21 -3.34
C THR A 89 4.99 -21.35 -1.87
N LYS A 90 4.12 -22.31 -1.53
CA LYS A 90 3.98 -22.79 -0.15
C LYS A 90 4.82 -24.04 0.00
N PHE A 91 5.56 -24.14 1.10
CA PHE A 91 6.41 -25.29 1.39
C PHE A 91 6.23 -25.80 2.81
N MET A 92 6.45 -27.09 2.98
CA MET A 92 6.42 -27.76 4.29
C MET A 92 7.48 -28.87 4.30
N THR A 93 8.17 -29.02 5.43
CA THR A 93 9.11 -30.13 5.66
C THR A 93 8.59 -31.06 6.75
N THR A 94 8.86 -32.35 6.64
CA THR A 94 8.58 -33.35 7.69
C THR A 94 9.87 -34.01 8.15
N GLY A 95 9.86 -34.55 9.38
CA GLY A 95 11.06 -35.18 9.95
C GLY A 95 12.23 -34.19 10.04
N ASN A 96 13.39 -34.60 9.57
CA ASN A 96 14.61 -33.78 9.48
C ASN A 96 14.93 -33.42 8.02
N ALA A 97 13.92 -33.28 7.17
CA ALA A 97 14.14 -32.85 5.79
C ALA A 97 14.57 -31.39 5.74
N ALA A 98 15.57 -31.10 4.90
CA ALA A 98 16.01 -29.76 4.55
C ALA A 98 15.52 -29.41 3.15
N THR A 99 15.23 -28.12 2.93
CA THR A 99 14.80 -27.61 1.62
C THR A 99 15.46 -26.29 1.29
N ALA A 100 15.62 -26.04 0.00
CA ALA A 100 16.14 -24.79 -0.54
C ALA A 100 15.55 -24.54 -1.93
N VAL A 101 15.66 -23.31 -2.41
CA VAL A 101 15.35 -22.94 -3.79
C VAL A 101 16.64 -22.45 -4.45
N LEU A 102 16.91 -22.91 -5.66
CA LEU A 102 18.00 -22.41 -6.48
C LEU A 102 17.42 -21.64 -7.67
N LEU A 103 17.81 -20.38 -7.79
CA LEU A 103 17.43 -19.47 -8.86
C LEU A 103 18.59 -19.34 -9.86
N ARG A 104 18.27 -19.19 -11.16
CA ARG A 104 19.27 -19.09 -12.23
C ARG A 104 20.30 -20.21 -12.15
N MET A 105 19.84 -21.47 -12.09
CA MET A 105 20.74 -22.65 -12.07
C MET A 105 21.45 -22.80 -13.40
N GLU A 106 22.50 -22.01 -13.60
CA GLU A 106 23.27 -21.94 -14.83
C GLU A 106 24.22 -23.15 -14.94
N LYS A 107 24.26 -23.78 -16.11
CA LYS A 107 25.16 -24.88 -16.36
C LYS A 107 26.57 -24.35 -16.66
N THR A 108 27.58 -24.89 -15.97
CA THR A 108 29.02 -24.61 -16.18
C THR A 108 29.72 -25.80 -16.83
N ALA A 109 31.02 -25.66 -17.07
CA ALA A 109 31.81 -26.78 -17.62
C ALA A 109 31.89 -27.98 -16.66
N ASP A 110 31.90 -27.71 -15.33
CA ASP A 110 32.15 -28.73 -14.30
C ASP A 110 30.89 -29.03 -13.45
N GLY A 111 29.76 -28.37 -13.73
CA GLY A 111 28.53 -28.57 -12.97
C GLY A 111 27.53 -27.43 -13.15
N TYR A 112 27.13 -26.80 -12.06
CA TYR A 112 26.15 -25.72 -12.06
C TYR A 112 26.57 -24.61 -11.08
N GLN A 113 26.02 -23.40 -11.28
CA GLN A 113 26.09 -22.27 -10.34
C GLN A 113 24.75 -21.57 -10.30
N GLY A 114 24.49 -20.80 -9.24
CA GLY A 114 23.25 -20.03 -9.12
C GLY A 114 23.11 -19.36 -7.76
N VAL A 115 21.91 -18.83 -7.51
CA VAL A 115 21.56 -18.19 -6.25
C VAL A 115 20.70 -19.15 -5.44
N LEU A 116 21.25 -19.63 -4.33
CA LEU A 116 20.57 -20.51 -3.39
C LEU A 116 19.84 -19.69 -2.33
N LEU A 117 18.58 -20.00 -2.11
CA LEU A 117 17.79 -19.56 -0.97
C LEU A 117 17.66 -20.73 0.00
N ASP A 118 18.38 -20.68 1.12
CA ASP A 118 18.31 -21.67 2.19
C ASP A 118 17.11 -21.35 3.08
N LEU A 119 16.20 -22.32 3.24
CA LEU A 119 14.92 -22.15 3.93
C LEU A 119 14.95 -22.90 5.27
N GLY A 120 15.07 -22.19 6.36
CA GLY A 120 15.19 -22.80 7.70
C GLY A 120 14.57 -21.98 8.82
N ALA A 121 14.85 -22.41 10.06
CA ALA A 121 14.34 -21.79 11.26
C ALA A 121 14.78 -20.31 11.42
N ASP A 122 15.92 -19.96 10.84
CA ASP A 122 16.47 -18.59 10.86
C ASP A 122 15.88 -17.71 9.73
N GLY A 123 14.90 -18.23 8.98
CA GLY A 123 14.27 -17.55 7.85
C GLY A 123 14.87 -17.95 6.51
N VAL A 124 15.10 -16.96 5.63
CA VAL A 124 15.69 -17.15 4.30
C VAL A 124 17.07 -16.52 4.27
N THR A 125 18.09 -17.31 3.94
CA THR A 125 19.46 -16.81 3.72
C THR A 125 19.86 -17.06 2.26
N SER A 126 20.48 -16.09 1.61
CA SER A 126 20.83 -16.14 0.20
C SER A 126 22.32 -16.34 0.00
N TYR A 127 22.69 -17.28 -0.87
CA TYR A 127 24.07 -17.62 -1.20
C TYR A 127 24.29 -17.66 -2.71
N HIS A 128 25.47 -17.31 -3.17
CA HIS A 128 25.98 -17.79 -4.44
C HIS A 128 26.56 -19.19 -4.24
N VAL A 129 26.12 -20.17 -5.02
CA VAL A 129 26.57 -21.55 -4.88
C VAL A 129 27.18 -22.09 -6.17
N THR A 130 28.13 -23.01 -6.01
CA THR A 130 28.65 -23.85 -7.07
C THR A 130 28.33 -25.33 -6.75
N LEU A 131 27.78 -26.05 -7.71
CA LEU A 131 27.45 -27.48 -7.63
C LEU A 131 28.27 -28.26 -8.61
N ASP A 132 28.54 -29.53 -8.30
CA ASP A 132 29.11 -30.50 -9.27
C ASP A 132 28.07 -30.92 -10.32
N ALA A 133 28.52 -31.76 -11.28
CA ALA A 133 27.64 -32.29 -12.34
C ALA A 133 26.49 -33.18 -11.82
N SER A 134 26.55 -33.64 -10.58
CA SER A 134 25.52 -34.45 -9.91
C SER A 134 24.58 -33.56 -9.05
N GLY A 135 24.82 -32.26 -8.96
CA GLY A 135 24.06 -31.32 -8.17
C GLY A 135 24.48 -31.25 -6.69
N HIS A 136 25.64 -31.82 -6.32
CA HIS A 136 26.14 -31.67 -4.95
C HIS A 136 26.87 -30.35 -4.79
N GLU A 137 26.68 -29.72 -3.65
CA GLU A 137 27.33 -28.45 -3.35
C GLU A 137 28.84 -28.59 -3.18
N ILE A 138 29.58 -27.74 -3.89
CA ILE A 138 31.05 -27.61 -3.81
C ILE A 138 31.40 -26.43 -2.91
N SER A 139 30.73 -25.30 -3.10
CA SER A 139 30.98 -24.07 -2.32
C SER A 139 29.73 -23.21 -2.22
N ARG A 140 29.64 -22.41 -1.15
CA ARG A 140 28.66 -21.33 -1.01
C ARG A 140 29.31 -20.10 -0.41
N ASP A 141 28.91 -18.93 -0.93
CA ASP A 141 29.29 -17.62 -0.41
C ASP A 141 28.01 -16.83 -0.13
N GLU A 142 27.84 -16.35 1.13
CA GLU A 142 26.65 -15.59 1.50
C GLU A 142 26.62 -14.27 0.73
N LEU A 143 25.46 -13.94 0.16
CA LEU A 143 25.24 -12.68 -0.52
C LEU A 143 25.26 -11.52 0.47
N ARG A 144 25.98 -10.45 0.12
CA ARG A 144 25.92 -9.24 0.93
C ARG A 144 24.52 -8.65 0.93
N ARG A 145 24.13 -8.01 2.02
CA ARG A 145 22.87 -7.27 2.06
C ARG A 145 22.94 -6.08 1.11
N ALA A 146 21.95 -5.96 0.22
CA ALA A 146 21.88 -4.85 -0.74
C ALA A 146 21.63 -3.51 -0.06
N GLY A 147 20.88 -3.50 1.04
CA GLY A 147 20.49 -2.31 1.79
C GLY A 147 19.45 -1.47 1.03
N GLY A 148 18.36 -1.11 1.72
CA GLY A 148 17.34 -0.18 1.23
C GLY A 148 16.35 -0.75 0.21
N ILE A 149 15.12 -0.28 0.36
CA ILE A 149 13.98 -0.63 -0.50
C ILE A 149 13.93 0.16 -1.81
N ASN A 150 14.74 1.21 -1.93
CA ASN A 150 14.69 2.17 -3.04
C ASN A 150 15.63 1.82 -4.20
N TYR A 151 16.19 0.62 -4.21
CA TYR A 151 17.12 0.19 -5.26
C TYR A 151 16.52 -0.91 -6.11
N ARG A 152 16.54 -0.72 -7.43
CA ARG A 152 16.30 -1.80 -8.40
C ARG A 152 17.54 -2.64 -8.61
N MET A 153 18.70 -2.02 -8.65
CA MET A 153 20.01 -2.66 -8.66
C MET A 153 20.75 -2.35 -7.36
N ALA A 154 21.44 -3.33 -6.81
CA ALA A 154 22.27 -3.12 -5.65
C ALA A 154 23.40 -2.13 -5.98
N PRO A 155 23.59 -1.08 -5.17
CA PRO A 155 24.74 -0.21 -5.33
C PRO A 155 26.04 -0.99 -5.11
N PRO A 156 27.19 -0.52 -5.64
CA PRO A 156 28.48 -1.09 -5.30
C PRO A 156 28.68 -1.16 -3.78
N PRO A 157 29.42 -2.16 -3.26
CA PRO A 157 29.75 -2.19 -1.85
C PRO A 157 30.48 -0.90 -1.46
N PRO A 158 30.18 -0.32 -0.27
CA PRO A 158 30.90 0.86 0.20
C PRO A 158 32.38 0.51 0.40
N PRO A 159 33.30 1.47 0.19
CA PRO A 159 34.70 1.27 0.49
C PRO A 159 34.89 0.79 1.93
N GLU A 160 35.85 -0.11 2.19
CA GLU A 160 36.08 -0.69 3.52
C GLU A 160 36.28 0.38 4.63
N SER A 161 36.76 1.58 4.27
CA SER A 161 36.94 2.71 5.20
C SER A 161 35.61 3.36 5.66
N GLU A 162 34.50 3.14 4.95
CA GLU A 162 33.18 3.74 5.26
C GLU A 162 32.24 2.79 6.02
N ASN A 163 32.69 1.58 6.34
CA ASN A 163 31.91 0.58 7.08
C ASN A 163 31.72 0.95 8.57
N ARG A 164 31.80 2.23 8.92
CA ARG A 164 31.46 2.76 10.24
C ARG A 164 29.99 3.11 10.33
N GLY A 165 29.18 2.08 10.68
CA GLY A 165 27.97 2.30 11.46
C GLY A 165 26.89 3.17 10.81
N ARG A 166 26.47 2.93 9.56
CA ARG A 166 25.17 3.40 9.05
C ARG A 166 23.98 2.56 9.56
N GLY A 167 24.16 1.86 10.65
CA GLY A 167 23.10 1.24 11.43
C GLY A 167 22.80 2.10 12.65
N GLY A 168 22.32 3.30 12.48
CA GLY A 168 21.58 3.96 13.55
C GLY A 168 20.37 3.09 13.85
N ASN A 169 20.39 2.43 15.02
CA ASN A 169 19.21 1.77 15.58
C ASN A 169 18.13 2.84 15.86
N PHE A 170 17.46 3.32 14.84
CA PHE A 170 16.16 3.92 15.00
C PHE A 170 15.22 2.77 15.38
N ARG A 171 15.21 2.40 16.66
CA ARG A 171 14.09 1.65 17.20
C ARG A 171 12.89 2.58 17.06
N ARG A 172 11.98 2.25 16.13
CA ARG A 172 10.63 2.81 16.22
C ARG A 172 10.12 2.46 17.60
N PRO A 173 9.51 3.40 18.34
CA PRO A 173 8.82 3.07 19.57
C PRO A 173 7.89 1.88 19.32
N GLU A 174 7.76 1.00 20.30
CA GLU A 174 6.78 -0.07 20.21
C GLU A 174 5.37 0.58 20.12
N PRO A 175 4.52 0.11 19.21
CA PRO A 175 3.17 0.62 19.12
C PRO A 175 2.42 0.35 20.44
N PRO A 176 1.43 1.19 20.81
CA PRO A 176 0.58 0.94 21.96
C PRO A 176 -0.03 -0.45 21.95
N ALA A 177 -0.14 -1.08 23.12
CA ALA A 177 -0.61 -2.47 23.24
C ALA A 177 -2.12 -2.63 22.97
N ASP A 178 -2.87 -1.55 22.97
CA ASP A 178 -4.32 -1.49 22.76
C ASP A 178 -4.74 -1.20 21.31
N LEU A 179 -3.78 -1.14 20.38
CA LEU A 179 -4.11 -1.00 18.96
C LEU A 179 -4.86 -2.23 18.47
N PRO A 180 -6.00 -2.06 17.77
CA PRO A 180 -6.86 -3.18 17.34
C PRO A 180 -6.30 -3.96 16.15
N VAL A 181 -5.18 -3.51 15.55
CA VAL A 181 -4.56 -4.13 14.39
C VAL A 181 -3.58 -5.21 14.79
N VAL A 182 -3.72 -6.40 14.22
CA VAL A 182 -2.86 -7.56 14.52
C VAL A 182 -1.75 -7.66 13.47
N ALA A 183 -0.50 -7.69 13.94
CA ALA A 183 0.63 -7.97 13.07
C ALA A 183 0.58 -9.42 12.57
N PRO A 184 0.89 -9.70 11.29
CA PRO A 184 0.94 -11.06 10.78
C PRO A 184 2.05 -11.86 11.50
N ASN A 185 1.79 -13.16 11.74
CA ASN A 185 2.84 -14.05 12.19
C ASN A 185 3.73 -14.44 11.01
N THR A 186 4.91 -13.86 10.97
CA THR A 186 5.90 -14.05 9.90
C THR A 186 6.97 -15.08 10.24
N ASP A 187 6.89 -15.72 11.42
CA ASP A 187 7.86 -16.70 11.85
C ASP A 187 7.83 -17.96 10.99
N PHE A 188 8.99 -18.61 10.88
CA PHE A 188 9.07 -19.95 10.28
C PHE A 188 8.30 -20.97 11.11
N ARG A 189 7.49 -21.78 10.45
CA ARG A 189 6.62 -22.80 11.07
C ARG A 189 7.17 -24.18 10.79
N ALA A 190 7.88 -24.76 11.75
CA ALA A 190 8.39 -26.11 11.64
C ALA A 190 7.26 -27.12 11.41
N HIS A 191 7.43 -28.02 10.44
CA HIS A 191 6.49 -29.08 10.07
C HIS A 191 5.07 -28.58 9.70
N SER A 192 4.96 -27.32 9.28
CA SER A 192 3.72 -26.71 8.82
C SER A 192 3.96 -25.95 7.52
N TRP A 193 2.89 -25.49 6.89
CA TRP A 193 2.99 -24.71 5.68
C TRP A 193 3.59 -23.33 5.95
N ASN A 194 4.63 -23.00 5.18
CA ASN A 194 5.20 -21.68 5.07
C ASN A 194 5.01 -21.17 3.65
N GLN A 195 4.99 -19.88 3.47
CA GLN A 195 4.99 -19.24 2.16
C GLN A 195 6.37 -18.65 1.89
N LEU A 196 6.88 -18.87 0.70
CA LEU A 196 8.00 -18.14 0.14
C LEU A 196 7.50 -17.33 -1.06
N GLU A 197 7.78 -16.04 -1.04
CA GLU A 197 7.73 -15.19 -2.22
C GLU A 197 9.13 -14.63 -2.44
N THR A 198 9.66 -14.77 -3.63
CA THR A 198 11.01 -14.28 -3.93
C THR A 198 11.10 -13.76 -5.35
N PHE A 199 11.94 -12.76 -5.51
CA PHE A 199 12.26 -12.15 -6.79
C PHE A 199 13.78 -12.10 -6.95
N ILE A 200 14.26 -12.49 -8.12
CA ILE A 200 15.60 -12.15 -8.56
C ILE A 200 15.45 -11.25 -9.78
N GLU A 201 15.98 -10.04 -9.68
CA GLU A 201 15.98 -9.06 -10.75
C GLU A 201 17.35 -8.39 -10.80
N THR A 202 17.94 -8.31 -11.99
CA THR A 202 19.29 -7.76 -12.14
C THR A 202 20.29 -8.44 -11.19
N ASN A 203 20.90 -7.72 -10.25
CA ASN A 203 21.80 -8.28 -9.24
C ASN A 203 21.21 -8.31 -7.83
N MET A 204 19.89 -8.14 -7.68
CA MET A 204 19.22 -8.17 -6.39
C MET A 204 18.34 -9.41 -6.23
N VAL A 205 18.33 -9.93 -5.01
CA VAL A 205 17.40 -10.96 -4.55
C VAL A 205 16.56 -10.37 -3.41
N ARG A 206 15.24 -10.48 -3.55
CA ARG A 206 14.27 -10.06 -2.53
C ARG A 206 13.39 -11.25 -2.17
N SER A 207 13.48 -11.72 -0.94
CA SER A 207 12.71 -12.85 -0.46
C SER A 207 11.86 -12.46 0.74
N PHE A 208 10.64 -13.01 0.81
CA PHE A 208 9.66 -12.73 1.84
C PHE A 208 9.11 -14.05 2.35
N LEU A 209 9.42 -14.38 3.61
CA LEU A 209 8.87 -15.55 4.27
C LEU A 209 7.60 -15.16 5.02
N ASN A 210 6.50 -15.89 4.79
CA ASN A 210 5.22 -15.68 5.46
C ASN A 210 4.75 -14.22 5.43
N SER A 211 4.92 -13.54 4.30
CA SER A 211 4.67 -12.10 4.11
C SER A 211 5.44 -11.18 5.06
N GLY A 212 6.53 -11.68 5.64
CA GLY A 212 7.40 -10.94 6.55
C GLY A 212 8.26 -9.89 5.85
N ARG A 213 9.19 -9.34 6.62
CA ARG A 213 10.16 -8.38 6.10
C ARG A 213 11.07 -9.03 5.07
N GLU A 214 11.57 -8.20 4.16
CA GLU A 214 12.55 -8.63 3.18
C GLU A 214 13.76 -9.27 3.84
N SER A 215 14.10 -10.45 3.34
CA SER A 215 15.40 -11.09 3.45
C SER A 215 15.94 -11.31 2.04
N GLY A 216 17.23 -11.21 1.85
CA GLY A 216 17.82 -11.35 0.53
C GLY A 216 19.16 -10.66 0.44
N GLY A 217 19.69 -10.53 -0.76
CA GLY A 217 21.02 -10.01 -0.95
C GLY A 217 21.30 -9.49 -2.35
N ALA A 218 22.55 -9.13 -2.56
CA ALA A 218 23.07 -8.66 -3.82
C ALA A 218 24.16 -9.61 -4.35
N ILE A 219 24.09 -9.87 -5.64
CA ILE A 219 25.09 -10.63 -6.38
C ILE A 219 26.18 -9.65 -6.81
N ASP A 220 27.39 -9.81 -6.27
CA ASP A 220 28.54 -8.93 -6.55
C ASP A 220 29.49 -9.57 -7.59
N THR A 221 28.93 -10.15 -8.67
CA THR A 221 29.70 -10.73 -9.77
C THR A 221 29.49 -9.96 -11.06
N ASP A 222 30.49 -9.93 -11.91
CA ASP A 222 30.42 -9.29 -13.23
C ASP A 222 29.33 -9.93 -14.13
N ASN A 223 28.96 -11.19 -13.86
CA ASN A 223 27.96 -11.94 -14.62
C ASN A 223 26.55 -11.87 -14.02
N ALA A 224 26.36 -11.18 -12.90
CA ALA A 224 25.06 -11.13 -12.22
C ALA A 224 23.91 -10.64 -13.13
N MET A 225 24.23 -9.75 -14.07
CA MET A 225 23.27 -9.16 -15.01
C MET A 225 22.94 -10.04 -16.22
N THR A 226 23.69 -11.11 -16.45
CA THR A 226 23.54 -11.99 -17.61
C THR A 226 23.31 -13.45 -17.25
N ALA A 227 23.37 -13.80 -15.96
CA ALA A 227 23.11 -15.14 -15.47
C ALA A 227 21.68 -15.60 -15.84
N TYR A 228 21.56 -16.82 -16.34
CA TYR A 228 20.35 -17.39 -16.88
C TYR A 228 20.27 -18.87 -16.61
N GLY A 229 19.13 -19.35 -16.10
CA GLY A 229 18.93 -20.75 -15.81
C GLY A 229 17.60 -21.04 -15.14
N PRO A 230 17.26 -22.32 -14.96
CA PRO A 230 16.03 -22.76 -14.34
C PRO A 230 15.96 -22.42 -12.84
N VAL A 231 14.74 -22.51 -12.32
CA VAL A 231 14.44 -22.62 -10.89
C VAL A 231 14.51 -24.08 -10.49
N ALA A 232 15.08 -24.39 -9.33
CA ALA A 232 15.12 -25.75 -8.80
C ALA A 232 14.78 -25.78 -7.30
N PHE A 233 14.16 -26.88 -6.87
CA PHE A 233 13.81 -27.17 -5.48
C PHE A 233 14.66 -28.31 -4.95
N TYR A 234 15.22 -28.14 -3.76
CA TYR A 234 16.07 -29.13 -3.10
C TYR A 234 15.32 -29.93 -2.05
N VAL A 235 15.65 -31.21 -1.94
CA VAL A 235 15.33 -32.05 -0.78
C VAL A 235 16.57 -32.76 -0.29
N GLY A 236 16.86 -32.62 1.00
CA GLY A 236 17.92 -33.37 1.69
C GLY A 236 17.46 -33.83 3.07
N GLY A 237 18.29 -34.63 3.74
CA GLY A 237 17.98 -35.18 5.05
C GLY A 237 16.91 -36.27 5.06
N ALA A 238 16.35 -36.59 6.23
CA ALA A 238 15.37 -37.65 6.41
C ALA A 238 13.97 -37.08 6.62
N GLY A 239 13.08 -37.32 5.66
CA GLY A 239 11.70 -36.83 5.67
C GLY A 239 11.22 -36.45 4.27
N GLU A 240 10.22 -35.60 4.21
CA GLU A 240 9.63 -35.12 2.96
C GLU A 240 9.71 -33.61 2.90
N VAL A 241 9.91 -33.09 1.68
CA VAL A 241 9.61 -31.72 1.29
C VAL A 241 8.34 -31.74 0.46
N ARG A 242 7.40 -30.91 0.80
CA ARG A 242 6.15 -30.75 0.07
C ARG A 242 6.03 -29.30 -0.38
N LEU A 243 5.69 -29.09 -1.66
CA LEU A 243 5.51 -27.79 -2.28
C LEU A 243 4.14 -27.74 -2.94
N LYS A 244 3.45 -26.62 -2.84
CA LYS A 244 2.20 -26.35 -3.56
C LYS A 244 2.10 -24.89 -3.92
N ASP A 245 1.11 -24.56 -4.76
CA ASP A 245 0.93 -23.21 -5.27
C ASP A 245 2.25 -22.65 -5.85
N VAL A 246 2.94 -23.50 -6.62
CA VAL A 246 4.18 -23.10 -7.30
C VAL A 246 3.80 -22.24 -8.50
N MET A 247 4.11 -20.96 -8.40
CA MET A 247 3.74 -19.92 -9.36
C MET A 247 4.98 -19.15 -9.77
N LEU A 248 5.12 -18.90 -11.06
CA LEU A 248 6.27 -18.23 -11.64
C LEU A 248 5.82 -17.03 -12.48
N LYS A 249 6.66 -16.01 -12.52
CA LYS A 249 6.50 -14.83 -13.36
C LYS A 249 7.86 -14.41 -13.92
N ASP A 250 7.93 -14.19 -15.23
CA ASP A 250 9.04 -13.45 -15.83
C ASP A 250 8.88 -11.96 -15.48
N VAL A 251 9.67 -11.48 -14.54
CA VAL A 251 9.53 -10.08 -14.07
C VAL A 251 10.20 -9.07 -15.01
N ALA A 252 10.98 -9.53 -15.98
CA ALA A 252 11.51 -8.68 -17.05
C ALA A 252 10.49 -8.47 -18.19
N PHE A 253 9.54 -9.40 -18.35
CA PHE A 253 8.46 -9.26 -19.32
C PHE A 253 7.29 -8.47 -18.73
N ARG A 254 6.89 -7.42 -19.41
CA ARG A 254 5.87 -6.48 -18.94
C ARG A 254 4.92 -6.13 -20.05
N GLU A 255 3.64 -6.18 -19.75
CA GLU A 255 2.58 -5.76 -20.66
C GLU A 255 2.00 -4.41 -20.22
N THR A 256 1.76 -3.54 -21.19
CA THR A 256 0.96 -2.34 -20.98
C THR A 256 -0.42 -2.61 -21.57
N PRO A 257 -1.50 -2.59 -20.78
CA PRO A 257 -2.84 -2.84 -21.31
C PRO A 257 -3.22 -1.79 -22.36
N THR A 258 -4.15 -2.14 -23.24
CA THR A 258 -4.79 -1.14 -24.12
C THR A 258 -5.38 -0.04 -23.26
N GLU A 259 -5.21 1.21 -23.70
CA GLU A 259 -5.74 2.35 -22.97
C GLU A 259 -7.27 2.33 -23.00
N GLU A 260 -7.86 2.44 -21.82
CA GLU A 260 -9.30 2.47 -21.62
C GLU A 260 -9.66 3.71 -20.79
N LEU A 261 -10.61 4.48 -21.31
CA LEU A 261 -11.20 5.64 -20.67
C LEU A 261 -12.71 5.42 -20.62
N SER A 262 -13.30 5.70 -19.47
CA SER A 262 -14.75 5.69 -19.32
C SER A 262 -15.42 6.66 -20.31
N PRO A 263 -16.53 6.27 -20.98
CA PRO A 263 -17.26 7.18 -21.85
C PRO A 263 -17.90 8.37 -21.10
N ARG A 264 -17.93 8.32 -19.77
CA ARG A 264 -18.40 9.43 -18.92
C ARG A 264 -17.40 10.59 -18.89
N PHE A 265 -16.13 10.36 -19.19
CA PHE A 265 -15.08 11.36 -19.05
C PHE A 265 -14.38 11.68 -20.37
N GLU A 266 -14.00 12.93 -20.51
CA GLU A 266 -12.92 13.33 -21.41
C GLU A 266 -11.64 13.54 -20.61
N ILE A 267 -10.50 13.09 -21.13
CA ILE A 267 -9.21 13.28 -20.48
C ILE A 267 -8.44 14.45 -21.09
N GLN A 268 -7.95 15.35 -20.24
CA GLN A 268 -6.97 16.38 -20.61
C GLN A 268 -5.69 16.17 -19.83
N ARG A 269 -4.57 15.93 -20.52
CA ARG A 269 -3.26 15.95 -19.91
C ARG A 269 -2.73 17.38 -19.90
N VAL A 270 -2.63 17.98 -18.71
CA VAL A 270 -2.18 19.36 -18.49
C VAL A 270 -0.65 19.45 -18.52
N SER A 271 0.02 18.44 -17.96
CA SER A 271 1.48 18.34 -17.94
C SER A 271 1.92 16.88 -18.08
N GLU A 272 3.02 16.65 -18.80
CA GLU A 272 3.67 15.35 -18.94
C GLU A 272 4.80 15.14 -17.91
N PHE A 273 5.10 16.17 -17.11
CA PHE A 273 6.21 16.15 -16.18
C PHE A 273 5.75 15.77 -14.76
N TYR A 274 6.61 15.09 -14.06
CA TYR A 274 6.42 14.74 -12.65
C TYR A 274 6.94 15.86 -11.75
N TYR A 275 6.02 16.63 -11.16
CA TYR A 275 6.32 17.72 -10.22
C TYR A 275 5.75 17.47 -8.83
N SER A 276 4.60 16.82 -8.73
CA SER A 276 3.86 16.62 -7.47
C SER A 276 3.09 15.30 -7.46
N TRP A 277 2.67 14.90 -6.26
CA TRP A 277 1.73 13.81 -6.01
C TRP A 277 0.30 14.31 -5.74
N GLY A 278 0.06 15.59 -5.83
CA GLY A 278 -1.24 16.21 -5.62
C GLY A 278 -1.40 17.46 -6.47
N ALA A 279 -2.64 17.93 -6.58
CA ALA A 279 -3.02 19.15 -7.27
C ALA A 279 -4.27 19.75 -6.62
N ALA A 280 -4.46 21.07 -6.75
CA ALA A 280 -5.62 21.78 -6.24
C ALA A 280 -6.12 22.80 -7.27
N ALA A 281 -7.28 23.39 -7.02
CA ALA A 281 -7.92 24.32 -7.95
C ALA A 281 -8.52 25.53 -7.21
N ASP A 282 -8.34 26.71 -7.78
CA ASP A 282 -8.91 27.98 -7.30
C ASP A 282 -8.77 29.04 -8.40
N ASP A 283 -9.40 30.20 -8.25
CA ASP A 283 -9.22 31.36 -9.15
C ASP A 283 -8.02 32.21 -8.69
N PHE A 284 -6.80 31.77 -9.02
CA PHE A 284 -5.56 32.39 -8.56
C PHE A 284 -5.30 33.79 -9.15
N ASN A 285 -5.93 34.12 -10.27
CA ASN A 285 -5.73 35.40 -10.95
C ASN A 285 -6.96 36.32 -10.83
N ARG A 286 -8.04 35.85 -10.21
CA ARG A 286 -9.30 36.56 -10.00
C ARG A 286 -9.99 37.01 -11.28
N ASP A 287 -9.91 36.19 -12.33
CA ASP A 287 -10.58 36.46 -13.60
C ASP A 287 -11.96 35.78 -13.73
N GLY A 288 -12.37 35.03 -12.70
CA GLY A 288 -13.64 34.33 -12.62
C GLY A 288 -13.62 32.96 -13.29
N GLN A 289 -12.45 32.47 -13.73
CA GLN A 289 -12.24 31.08 -14.19
C GLN A 289 -11.44 30.33 -13.14
N ILE A 290 -11.73 29.05 -12.99
CA ILE A 290 -10.95 28.20 -12.09
C ILE A 290 -9.61 27.87 -12.77
N ASP A 291 -8.53 28.12 -12.05
CA ASP A 291 -7.16 27.71 -12.36
C ASP A 291 -6.82 26.44 -11.58
N ILE A 292 -5.74 25.74 -11.96
CA ILE A 292 -5.22 24.62 -11.18
C ILE A 292 -3.77 24.86 -10.80
N VAL A 293 -3.37 24.34 -9.63
CA VAL A 293 -1.98 24.25 -9.20
C VAL A 293 -1.53 22.80 -9.15
N ALA A 294 -0.40 22.47 -9.82
CA ALA A 294 0.24 21.16 -9.76
C ALA A 294 1.75 21.33 -9.68
N GLY A 295 2.33 20.96 -8.53
CA GLY A 295 3.71 21.24 -8.21
C GLY A 295 3.99 22.74 -8.24
N PRO A 296 5.02 23.20 -8.98
CA PRO A 296 5.45 24.59 -9.01
C PRO A 296 4.66 25.48 -9.98
N TYR A 297 3.64 24.96 -10.66
CA TYR A 297 2.95 25.70 -11.70
C TYR A 297 1.48 25.91 -11.38
N ILE A 298 1.01 27.14 -11.62
CA ILE A 298 -0.41 27.44 -11.79
C ILE A 298 -0.70 27.43 -13.29
N TYR A 299 -1.69 26.64 -13.69
CA TYR A 299 -2.20 26.55 -15.05
C TYR A 299 -3.53 27.28 -15.11
N TYR A 300 -3.61 28.31 -15.94
CA TYR A 300 -4.76 29.21 -16.01
C TYR A 300 -5.90 28.62 -16.82
N GLY A 301 -7.08 28.67 -16.24
CA GLY A 301 -8.31 28.29 -16.93
C GLY A 301 -8.67 29.21 -18.11
N PRO A 302 -9.67 28.81 -18.91
CA PRO A 302 -10.38 27.54 -18.88
C PRO A 302 -9.68 26.39 -19.65
N ASP A 303 -8.62 26.67 -20.42
CA ASP A 303 -7.96 25.71 -21.30
C ASP A 303 -6.64 25.14 -20.74
N PHE A 304 -6.12 25.73 -19.66
CA PHE A 304 -4.90 25.34 -18.94
C PHE A 304 -3.63 25.31 -19.80
N THR A 305 -3.63 26.01 -20.91
CA THR A 305 -2.47 26.08 -21.83
C THR A 305 -1.46 27.13 -21.43
N ARG A 306 -1.86 28.12 -20.64
CA ARG A 306 -0.98 29.14 -20.07
C ARG A 306 -0.69 28.81 -18.63
N PHE A 307 0.57 28.89 -18.22
CA PHE A 307 0.96 28.57 -16.87
C PHE A 307 2.09 29.46 -16.34
N ARG A 308 2.18 29.58 -15.02
CA ARG A 308 3.17 30.38 -14.31
C ARG A 308 3.90 29.56 -13.28
N GLU A 309 5.22 29.69 -13.26
CA GLU A 309 6.07 29.13 -12.22
C GLU A 309 6.02 29.98 -10.95
N ILE A 310 5.54 29.42 -9.83
CA ILE A 310 5.43 30.10 -8.53
C ILE A 310 6.67 29.91 -7.65
N TYR A 311 7.40 28.80 -7.82
CA TYR A 311 8.72 28.55 -7.27
C TYR A 311 9.57 27.74 -8.26
N PRO A 312 10.92 27.66 -8.09
CA PRO A 312 11.76 26.99 -9.08
C PRO A 312 11.35 25.54 -9.33
N ALA A 313 11.00 25.23 -10.57
CA ALA A 313 10.54 23.93 -11.01
C ALA A 313 11.69 22.95 -11.25
N ILE A 314 11.60 21.77 -10.63
CA ILE A 314 12.51 20.65 -10.89
C ILE A 314 11.69 19.41 -11.12
N ALA A 315 11.59 18.99 -12.39
CA ALA A 315 10.94 17.72 -12.73
C ALA A 315 11.72 16.55 -12.16
N LYS A 316 11.00 15.55 -11.65
CA LYS A 316 11.56 14.35 -11.05
C LYS A 316 11.61 13.20 -12.05
N GLY A 317 12.54 12.27 -11.83
CA GLY A 317 12.57 11.00 -12.55
C GLY A 317 11.45 10.08 -12.06
N PRO A 318 10.48 9.69 -12.92
CA PRO A 318 9.24 9.02 -12.49
C PRO A 318 9.45 7.73 -11.70
N SER A 319 10.54 7.01 -11.95
CA SER A 319 10.85 5.72 -11.32
C SER A 319 12.07 5.78 -10.38
N LEU A 320 12.70 6.95 -10.21
CA LEU A 320 13.99 7.08 -9.53
C LEU A 320 13.99 8.09 -8.38
N GLU A 321 12.98 8.95 -8.31
CA GLU A 321 12.95 10.07 -7.37
C GLU A 321 11.57 10.30 -6.79
N PHE A 322 11.55 10.86 -5.58
CA PHE A 322 10.36 11.40 -4.95
C PHE A 322 10.27 12.91 -5.14
N THR A 323 9.05 13.41 -5.31
CA THR A 323 8.80 14.85 -5.13
C THR A 323 8.70 15.19 -3.65
N SER A 324 8.87 16.47 -3.31
CA SER A 324 8.63 17.00 -1.97
C SER A 324 7.18 17.47 -1.74
N VAL A 325 6.31 17.32 -2.75
CA VAL A 325 4.93 17.81 -2.74
C VAL A 325 3.97 16.63 -2.88
N ASN A 326 3.44 16.15 -1.77
CA ASN A 326 2.45 15.07 -1.77
C ASN A 326 1.02 15.60 -1.93
N HIS A 327 0.71 16.75 -1.33
CA HIS A 327 -0.61 17.37 -1.36
C HIS A 327 -0.46 18.84 -1.72
N GLN A 328 -1.49 19.37 -2.37
CA GLN A 328 -1.65 20.81 -2.55
C GLN A 328 -3.07 21.20 -2.17
N PHE A 329 -3.18 22.33 -1.47
CA PHE A 329 -4.44 22.93 -1.05
C PHE A 329 -4.40 24.42 -1.38
N THR A 330 -5.56 25.04 -1.41
CA THR A 330 -5.73 26.47 -1.66
C THR A 330 -6.50 27.10 -0.53
N TYR A 331 -6.07 28.27 -0.10
CA TYR A 331 -6.75 29.08 0.90
C TYR A 331 -6.14 30.48 0.93
N ASP A 332 -6.92 31.51 1.18
CA ASP A 332 -6.45 32.87 1.41
C ASP A 332 -5.94 33.00 2.85
N VAL A 333 -4.69 32.59 3.09
CA VAL A 333 -4.09 32.47 4.45
C VAL A 333 -3.92 33.82 5.14
N ASN A 334 -3.72 34.88 4.35
CA ASN A 334 -3.49 36.23 4.85
C ASN A 334 -4.71 37.17 4.76
N HIS A 335 -5.84 36.63 4.26
CA HIS A 335 -7.11 37.34 4.08
C HIS A 335 -6.99 38.59 3.18
N ASP A 336 -6.13 38.56 2.17
CA ASP A 336 -5.94 39.66 1.22
C ASP A 336 -6.85 39.54 -0.01
N GLY A 337 -7.63 38.48 -0.09
CA GLY A 337 -8.59 38.17 -1.13
C GLY A 337 -7.99 37.43 -2.33
N TRP A 338 -6.74 36.95 -2.25
CA TRP A 338 -6.09 36.15 -3.27
C TRP A 338 -5.78 34.75 -2.73
N PRO A 339 -6.16 33.69 -3.43
CA PRO A 339 -5.85 32.34 -2.96
C PRO A 339 -4.35 32.08 -2.93
N ASP A 340 -3.86 31.53 -1.81
CA ASP A 340 -2.50 31.07 -1.61
C ASP A 340 -2.40 29.57 -1.88
N VAL A 341 -1.19 29.02 -1.97
CA VAL A 341 -0.94 27.59 -2.15
C VAL A 341 -0.29 27.02 -0.91
N ILE A 342 -0.88 25.95 -0.37
CA ILE A 342 -0.34 25.20 0.75
C ILE A 342 0.11 23.82 0.23
N THR A 343 1.35 23.40 0.56
CA THR A 343 1.84 22.07 0.22
C THR A 343 1.92 21.20 1.46
N GLY A 344 1.53 19.92 1.33
CA GLY A 344 1.65 18.92 2.40
C GLY A 344 2.82 17.97 2.18
N TRP A 345 3.30 17.37 3.23
CA TRP A 345 4.28 16.33 3.47
C TRP A 345 5.44 16.82 4.34
N THR A 346 6.61 16.14 4.31
CA THR A 346 7.69 16.28 5.31
C THR A 346 8.14 17.71 5.63
N ASN A 347 7.95 18.63 4.71
CA ASN A 347 8.22 20.05 4.92
C ASN A 347 7.10 20.86 4.27
N PRO A 348 5.94 20.99 4.94
CA PRO A 348 4.84 21.78 4.41
C PRO A 348 5.28 23.22 4.18
N ALA A 349 4.75 23.85 3.15
CA ALA A 349 5.02 25.24 2.83
C ALA A 349 3.76 25.97 2.40
N VAL A 350 3.67 27.23 2.79
CA VAL A 350 2.70 28.19 2.28
C VAL A 350 3.39 29.08 1.28
N TYR A 351 2.79 29.27 0.11
CA TYR A 351 3.24 30.18 -0.93
C TYR A 351 2.21 31.29 -1.06
N LEU A 352 2.58 32.52 -0.68
CA LEU A 352 1.68 33.67 -0.70
C LEU A 352 1.54 34.23 -2.12
N ASN A 353 0.30 34.38 -2.57
CA ASN A 353 -0.02 34.95 -3.88
C ASN A 353 0.40 36.42 -3.92
N PRO A 354 1.24 36.85 -4.87
CA PRO A 354 1.68 38.23 -4.97
C PRO A 354 0.65 39.16 -5.61
N GLN A 355 -0.65 38.85 -5.49
CA GLN A 355 -1.76 39.67 -5.98
C GLN A 355 -1.68 39.97 -7.48
N GLY A 356 -1.32 38.97 -8.28
CA GLY A 356 -1.18 39.09 -9.72
C GLY A 356 0.15 39.71 -10.20
N GLU A 357 1.06 40.08 -9.28
CA GLU A 357 2.38 40.56 -9.67
C GLU A 357 3.22 39.50 -10.38
N SER A 358 4.02 39.91 -11.38
CA SER A 358 4.85 39.01 -12.18
C SER A 358 6.13 38.63 -11.47
N ARG A 359 6.03 37.95 -10.33
CA ARG A 359 7.17 37.42 -9.54
C ARG A 359 6.88 36.01 -9.03
N ARG A 360 7.92 35.30 -8.57
CA ARG A 360 7.75 34.07 -7.77
C ARG A 360 7.16 34.41 -6.42
N TRP A 361 6.45 33.45 -5.84
CA TRP A 361 5.73 33.62 -4.59
C TRP A 361 6.67 33.53 -3.39
N GLU A 362 6.47 34.36 -2.41
CA GLU A 362 7.13 34.24 -1.11
C GLU A 362 6.59 33.02 -0.36
N SER A 363 7.46 32.37 0.43
CA SER A 363 7.04 31.15 1.12
C SER A 363 7.64 31.01 2.49
N PHE A 364 6.93 30.32 3.38
CA PHE A 364 7.39 29.92 4.71
C PHE A 364 6.91 28.50 5.04
N ASN A 365 7.52 27.87 6.07
CA ASN A 365 7.13 26.56 6.57
C ASN A 365 6.45 26.76 7.94
N PRO A 366 5.12 26.56 8.05
CA PRO A 366 4.37 26.89 9.26
C PRO A 366 4.44 25.84 10.37
N LEU A 367 4.78 24.58 10.04
CA LEU A 367 4.62 23.42 10.93
C LEU A 367 5.93 22.67 11.20
N GLY A 368 7.05 23.12 10.61
CA GLY A 368 8.29 22.35 10.66
C GLY A 368 8.18 21.03 9.87
N ARG A 369 8.53 19.90 10.47
CA ARG A 369 8.52 18.60 9.80
C ARG A 369 7.30 17.77 10.18
N THR A 370 6.54 17.34 9.18
CA THR A 370 5.42 16.40 9.34
C THR A 370 5.81 14.97 8.89
N GLN A 371 4.96 13.99 9.17
CA GLN A 371 5.19 12.57 8.85
C GLN A 371 4.03 11.96 8.07
N SER A 372 3.09 12.79 7.62
CA SER A 372 1.86 12.33 6.98
C SER A 372 2.02 12.23 5.47
N GLU A 373 1.82 11.04 4.91
CA GLU A 373 1.65 10.84 3.47
C GLU A 373 0.19 10.94 3.02
N THR A 374 -0.74 11.00 3.96
CA THR A 374 -2.12 11.44 3.76
C THR A 374 -2.38 12.64 4.64
N THR A 375 -2.96 13.68 4.08
CA THR A 375 -3.25 14.96 4.76
C THR A 375 -4.59 15.45 4.26
N LEU A 376 -5.42 16.02 5.14
CA LEU A 376 -6.68 16.65 4.79
C LEU A 376 -6.61 18.14 5.09
N PHE A 377 -7.48 18.91 4.43
CA PHE A 377 -7.61 20.33 4.63
C PHE A 377 -9.09 20.69 4.59
N GLU A 378 -9.72 20.77 5.76
CA GLU A 378 -11.17 20.85 5.93
C GLU A 378 -11.53 21.65 7.18
N ASP A 379 -12.65 22.35 7.16
CA ASP A 379 -13.23 23.04 8.32
C ASP A 379 -13.87 22.01 9.28
N ILE A 380 -13.07 21.55 10.25
CA ILE A 380 -13.53 20.53 11.21
C ILE A 380 -14.24 21.11 12.43
N ASP A 381 -14.03 22.37 12.76
CA ASP A 381 -14.66 23.01 13.92
C ASP A 381 -15.83 23.95 13.55
N ARG A 382 -16.10 24.08 12.24
CA ARG A 382 -17.22 24.83 11.66
C ARG A 382 -17.18 26.34 11.96
N ASP A 383 -15.97 26.88 12.04
CA ASP A 383 -15.76 28.30 12.17
C ASP A 383 -15.72 29.03 10.81
N GLY A 384 -15.72 28.29 9.72
CA GLY A 384 -15.70 28.77 8.34
C GLY A 384 -14.29 28.85 7.75
N GLU A 385 -13.26 28.42 8.49
CA GLU A 385 -11.87 28.39 8.08
C GLU A 385 -11.36 26.94 8.13
N PRO A 386 -10.68 26.42 7.09
CA PRO A 386 -10.26 25.03 7.08
C PRO A 386 -9.01 24.80 7.92
N GLU A 387 -8.93 23.64 8.56
CA GLU A 387 -7.75 23.14 9.26
C GLU A 387 -6.97 22.12 8.42
N MET A 388 -5.65 22.13 8.60
CA MET A 388 -4.80 21.06 8.09
C MET A 388 -4.75 19.92 9.10
N ILE A 389 -5.23 18.72 8.70
CA ILE A 389 -5.22 17.50 9.51
C ILE A 389 -4.09 16.59 9.03
N TYR A 390 -3.20 16.18 9.95
CA TYR A 390 -1.97 15.45 9.61
C TYR A 390 -1.41 14.63 10.78
N ALA A 391 -0.45 13.77 10.49
CA ALA A 391 0.33 13.07 11.50
C ALA A 391 1.71 13.71 11.67
N SER A 392 2.13 13.92 12.92
CA SER A 392 3.48 14.38 13.27
C SER A 392 3.89 13.86 14.65
N GLY A 393 5.14 13.42 14.81
CA GLY A 393 5.61 12.88 16.08
C GLY A 393 4.84 11.64 16.56
N GLN A 394 4.26 10.86 15.65
CA GLN A 394 3.37 9.73 15.92
C GLN A 394 2.05 10.12 16.62
N GLN A 395 1.67 11.38 16.51
CA GLN A 395 0.39 11.92 16.97
C GLN A 395 -0.44 12.36 15.76
N MET A 396 -1.75 12.14 15.84
CA MET A 396 -2.72 12.84 15.01
C MET A 396 -2.86 14.26 15.52
N ARG A 397 -2.83 15.22 14.59
CA ARG A 397 -2.88 16.66 14.88
C ARG A 397 -3.73 17.38 13.84
N TYR A 398 -4.17 18.57 14.19
CA TYR A 398 -4.62 19.56 13.23
C TYR A 398 -3.98 20.93 13.53
N ALA A 399 -3.94 21.79 12.52
CA ALA A 399 -3.42 23.14 12.66
C ALA A 399 -4.29 24.14 11.92
N LYS A 400 -4.50 25.31 12.53
CA LYS A 400 -5.23 26.43 11.95
C LYS A 400 -4.28 27.30 11.11
N PRO A 401 -4.56 27.49 9.80
CA PRO A 401 -3.78 28.38 8.96
C PRO A 401 -3.85 29.82 9.44
N THR A 402 -2.74 30.51 9.38
CA THR A 402 -2.63 31.96 9.62
C THR A 402 -1.51 32.53 8.74
N ALA A 403 -1.50 33.84 8.55
CA ALA A 403 -0.42 34.55 7.87
C ALA A 403 0.91 34.54 8.65
N GLU A 404 0.92 34.06 9.88
CA GLU A 404 2.11 33.95 10.70
C GLU A 404 2.99 32.78 10.25
N GLU A 405 4.30 32.91 10.39
CA GLU A 405 5.27 31.85 10.02
C GLU A 405 5.14 30.57 10.85
N THR A 406 4.32 30.58 11.92
CA THR A 406 4.06 29.42 12.77
C THR A 406 2.56 29.30 13.04
N TRP A 407 1.96 28.19 12.62
CA TRP A 407 0.57 27.89 12.88
C TRP A 407 0.34 27.32 14.29
N THR A 408 -0.83 27.54 14.84
CA THR A 408 -1.22 26.90 16.09
C THR A 408 -1.58 25.45 15.86
N GLU A 409 -0.82 24.55 16.48
CA GLU A 409 -1.04 23.10 16.41
C GLU A 409 -1.88 22.60 17.59
N PHE A 410 -2.77 21.64 17.31
CA PHE A 410 -3.62 20.97 18.30
C PHE A 410 -3.36 19.47 18.26
N ASN A 411 -3.19 18.84 19.43
CA ASN A 411 -3.05 17.40 19.53
C ASN A 411 -4.45 16.74 19.55
N VAL A 412 -4.66 15.80 18.66
CA VAL A 412 -5.86 14.96 18.61
C VAL A 412 -5.62 13.67 19.38
N SER A 413 -4.49 13.00 19.16
CA SER A 413 -4.16 11.71 19.76
C SER A 413 -2.99 11.78 20.74
N GLU A 414 -2.85 10.76 21.57
CA GLU A 414 -1.61 10.46 22.27
C GLU A 414 -0.51 10.00 21.30
N VAL A 415 0.73 9.99 21.77
CA VAL A 415 1.90 9.52 20.99
C VAL A 415 1.79 8.02 20.73
N GLY A 416 2.02 7.59 19.50
CA GLY A 416 2.02 6.20 19.08
C GLY A 416 0.78 5.75 18.33
N TYR A 417 -0.28 6.56 18.29
CA TYR A 417 -1.56 6.19 17.66
C TYR A 417 -1.70 6.64 16.21
N ALA A 418 -0.91 7.60 15.75
CA ALA A 418 -0.99 8.05 14.36
C ALA A 418 -0.02 7.31 13.46
N MET A 419 -0.49 7.00 12.26
CA MET A 419 0.27 6.40 11.17
C MET A 419 0.49 7.44 10.06
N SER A 420 1.39 7.18 9.14
CA SER A 420 1.63 8.07 8.00
C SER A 420 0.53 8.02 6.94
N HIS A 421 -0.35 7.01 6.99
CA HIS A 421 -1.39 6.72 6.02
C HIS A 421 -2.73 6.47 6.68
N GLY A 422 -3.81 6.70 5.92
CA GLY A 422 -5.17 6.42 6.35
C GLY A 422 -5.69 7.46 7.34
N ILE A 423 -6.06 8.65 6.84
CA ILE A 423 -6.75 9.70 7.59
C ILE A 423 -8.14 9.89 6.99
N GLY A 424 -9.12 10.20 7.81
CA GLY A 424 -10.47 10.55 7.42
C GLY A 424 -11.10 11.51 8.40
N THR A 425 -12.21 12.13 8.00
CA THR A 425 -13.03 13.03 8.81
C THR A 425 -14.50 12.69 8.59
N GLY A 426 -15.32 12.95 9.60
CA GLY A 426 -16.77 12.80 9.51
C GLY A 426 -17.42 12.64 10.87
N ASP A 427 -18.73 12.80 10.93
CA ASP A 427 -19.52 12.64 12.15
C ASP A 427 -19.87 11.15 12.36
N ILE A 428 -19.02 10.43 13.08
CA ILE A 428 -19.19 8.99 13.33
C ILE A 428 -20.34 8.73 14.31
N ASN A 429 -20.41 9.52 15.37
CA ASN A 429 -21.37 9.27 16.45
C ASN A 429 -22.74 9.92 16.24
N GLY A 430 -22.90 10.78 15.23
CA GLY A 430 -24.15 11.48 14.90
C GLY A 430 -24.46 12.65 15.82
N ASP A 431 -23.45 13.23 16.46
CA ASP A 431 -23.61 14.34 17.39
C ASP A 431 -23.47 15.72 16.72
N GLY A 432 -23.20 15.74 15.43
CA GLY A 432 -23.09 16.93 14.62
C GLY A 432 -21.70 17.56 14.63
N ARG A 433 -20.68 16.96 15.25
CA ARG A 433 -19.28 17.39 15.22
C ARG A 433 -18.46 16.51 14.28
N THR A 434 -17.37 17.03 13.77
CA THR A 434 -16.52 16.29 12.84
C THR A 434 -15.44 15.52 13.60
N ASP A 435 -15.55 14.20 13.65
CA ASP A 435 -14.55 13.33 14.22
C ASP A 435 -13.37 13.15 13.25
N ILE A 436 -12.19 12.76 13.77
CA ILE A 436 -11.01 12.45 12.97
C ILE A 436 -10.75 10.95 13.04
N LEU A 437 -10.52 10.32 11.89
CA LEU A 437 -10.23 8.90 11.76
C LEU A 437 -8.76 8.68 11.42
N GLY A 438 -8.23 7.58 11.92
CA GLY A 438 -6.95 7.00 11.53
C GLY A 438 -7.08 5.51 11.27
N ALA A 439 -6.07 4.90 10.71
CA ALA A 439 -6.08 3.48 10.36
C ALA A 439 -6.32 2.53 11.54
N THR A 440 -6.17 2.99 12.78
CA THR A 440 -6.30 2.17 14.00
C THR A 440 -7.49 2.55 14.86
N GLY A 441 -8.28 3.54 14.46
CA GLY A 441 -9.46 3.98 15.21
C GLY A 441 -9.88 5.38 14.83
N TRP A 442 -10.75 5.94 15.64
CA TRP A 442 -11.23 7.31 15.46
C TRP A 442 -11.21 8.07 16.78
N TRP A 443 -11.16 9.39 16.69
CA TRP A 443 -11.13 10.32 17.81
C TRP A 443 -12.38 11.18 17.77
N GLU A 444 -13.20 11.05 18.81
CA GLU A 444 -14.42 11.83 19.00
C GLU A 444 -14.09 13.29 19.30
N GLN A 445 -14.63 14.19 18.50
CA GLN A 445 -14.43 15.62 18.70
C GLN A 445 -15.10 16.08 20.00
N PRO A 446 -14.37 16.70 20.94
CA PRO A 446 -14.97 17.22 22.16
C PRO A 446 -15.84 18.45 21.88
N ALA A 447 -16.84 18.71 22.73
CA ALA A 447 -17.72 19.85 22.61
C ALA A 447 -17.01 21.22 22.73
N THR A 448 -15.77 21.23 23.23
CA THR A 448 -14.92 22.43 23.31
C THR A 448 -13.50 22.01 22.95
N LEU A 449 -12.95 22.64 21.93
CA LEU A 449 -11.59 22.37 21.46
C LEU A 449 -10.56 23.10 22.34
N SER A 450 -9.46 22.42 22.64
CA SER A 450 -8.35 22.95 23.40
C SER A 450 -7.02 22.36 22.90
N ALA A 451 -5.99 23.17 22.81
CA ALA A 451 -4.66 22.71 22.39
C ALA A 451 -3.99 21.73 23.39
N GLU A 452 -4.45 21.70 24.63
CA GLU A 452 -3.86 20.90 25.71
C GLU A 452 -4.57 19.54 25.90
N GLN A 453 -5.74 19.32 25.26
CA GLN A 453 -6.58 18.15 25.47
C GLN A 453 -6.58 17.25 24.23
N THR A 454 -6.19 16.00 24.39
CA THR A 454 -6.42 14.95 23.38
C THR A 454 -7.90 14.55 23.36
N TRP A 455 -8.34 14.05 22.20
CA TRP A 455 -9.72 13.64 21.98
C TRP A 455 -9.94 12.21 22.50
N THR A 456 -11.18 11.82 22.70
CA THR A 456 -11.52 10.45 23.12
C THR A 456 -11.26 9.48 22.00
N TYR A 457 -10.39 8.50 22.26
CA TYR A 457 -10.01 7.47 21.26
C TYR A 457 -10.96 6.26 21.31
N HIS A 458 -11.40 5.83 20.15
CA HIS A 458 -12.21 4.63 19.94
C HIS A 458 -11.45 3.66 19.00
N PRO A 459 -10.99 2.51 19.50
CA PRO A 459 -10.17 1.59 18.71
C PRO A 459 -11.01 0.82 17.68
N VAL A 460 -10.65 0.93 16.40
CA VAL A 460 -11.23 0.17 15.27
C VAL A 460 -10.12 -0.08 14.24
N ALA A 461 -10.00 -1.30 13.71
CA ALA A 461 -9.04 -1.63 12.67
C ALA A 461 -9.54 -1.21 11.28
N PHE A 462 -9.54 0.08 10.98
CA PHE A 462 -9.87 0.62 9.66
C PHE A 462 -8.76 0.40 8.63
N GLY A 463 -7.54 0.12 9.07
CA GLY A 463 -6.42 -0.29 8.26
C GLY A 463 -5.89 -1.66 8.69
N ARG A 464 -4.90 -2.17 7.97
CA ARG A 464 -4.18 -3.40 8.31
C ARG A 464 -2.70 -3.29 7.96
N TYR A 465 -1.88 -4.19 8.48
CA TYR A 465 -0.54 -4.41 7.92
C TYR A 465 -0.65 -4.87 6.46
N GLY A 466 0.21 -4.36 5.61
CA GLY A 466 0.29 -4.82 4.22
C GLY A 466 1.12 -6.09 4.07
N ASN A 467 1.09 -6.65 2.88
CA ASN A 467 2.03 -7.69 2.46
C ASN A 467 3.46 -7.19 2.66
N ARG A 468 4.40 -8.12 2.89
CA ARG A 468 5.83 -7.80 3.08
C ARG A 468 6.10 -6.89 4.28
N ALA A 469 5.25 -6.99 5.32
CA ALA A 469 5.30 -6.20 6.55
C ALA A 469 5.32 -4.68 6.32
N SER A 470 4.65 -4.19 5.28
CA SER A 470 4.45 -2.76 5.07
C SER A 470 3.59 -2.16 6.19
N GLY A 471 3.70 -0.83 6.38
CA GLY A 471 2.99 -0.13 7.46
C GLY A 471 1.47 -0.21 7.35
N ILE A 472 0.78 0.22 8.39
CA ILE A 472 -0.68 0.21 8.49
C ILE A 472 -1.25 1.46 7.80
N GLY A 473 -2.44 1.32 7.18
CA GLY A 473 -3.23 2.41 6.63
C GLY A 473 -3.03 2.63 5.13
N GLY A 474 -4.05 3.15 4.50
CA GLY A 474 -4.15 3.36 3.07
C GLY A 474 -4.37 4.82 2.67
N ALA A 475 -5.25 5.05 1.71
CA ALA A 475 -5.68 6.36 1.25
C ALA A 475 -6.57 7.07 2.29
N ASN A 476 -7.06 8.24 1.95
CA ASN A 476 -8.06 8.96 2.74
C ASN A 476 -9.33 8.12 2.88
N MET A 477 -9.89 8.12 4.09
CA MET A 477 -11.13 7.39 4.40
C MET A 477 -12.35 8.26 4.13
N ALA A 478 -13.45 7.61 3.74
CA ALA A 478 -14.74 8.22 3.54
C ALA A 478 -15.69 7.88 4.69
N VAL A 479 -16.52 8.84 5.11
CA VAL A 479 -17.52 8.66 6.17
C VAL A 479 -18.88 9.10 5.65
N TYR A 480 -19.80 8.16 5.46
CA TYR A 480 -21.18 8.43 5.02
C TYR A 480 -22.06 7.19 5.18
N ASP A 481 -23.38 7.35 5.15
CA ASP A 481 -24.38 6.29 5.22
C ASP A 481 -24.45 5.53 3.87
N ALA A 482 -23.63 4.50 3.72
CA ALA A 482 -23.50 3.75 2.47
C ALA A 482 -24.68 2.81 2.21
N ASN A 483 -25.29 2.25 3.26
CA ASN A 483 -26.39 1.27 3.15
C ASN A 483 -27.79 1.92 3.31
N GLY A 484 -27.87 3.16 3.78
CA GLY A 484 -29.09 3.91 3.97
C GLY A 484 -29.85 3.60 5.24
N ASP A 485 -29.15 3.15 6.29
CA ASP A 485 -29.76 2.83 7.59
C ASP A 485 -29.77 4.04 8.57
N GLY A 486 -29.15 5.15 8.18
CA GLY A 486 -29.06 6.39 8.96
C GLY A 486 -27.85 6.45 9.89
N LEU A 487 -26.94 5.50 9.81
CA LEU A 487 -25.67 5.52 10.52
C LEU A 487 -24.53 5.78 9.51
N ASN A 488 -23.51 6.53 9.93
CA ASN A 488 -22.38 6.78 9.06
C ASN A 488 -21.40 5.60 9.09
N ASP A 489 -21.20 5.00 7.94
CA ASP A 489 -20.23 3.95 7.68
C ASP A 489 -18.85 4.52 7.32
N VAL A 490 -17.84 3.68 7.24
CA VAL A 490 -16.49 4.08 6.82
C VAL A 490 -16.05 3.27 5.61
N VAL A 491 -15.54 3.94 4.57
CA VAL A 491 -14.86 3.27 3.45
C VAL A 491 -13.37 3.54 3.53
N SER A 492 -12.56 2.51 3.45
CA SER A 492 -11.12 2.61 3.66
C SER A 492 -10.33 1.74 2.69
N SER A 493 -9.25 2.32 2.15
CA SER A 493 -8.12 1.55 1.64
C SER A 493 -7.30 1.05 2.83
N LEU A 494 -7.10 -0.26 2.94
CA LEU A 494 -6.52 -0.87 4.13
C LEU A 494 -5.01 -0.70 4.21
N ASN A 495 -4.33 -0.56 3.05
CA ASN A 495 -2.88 -0.41 2.98
C ASN A 495 -2.42 0.31 1.70
N ALA A 496 -1.70 1.42 1.85
CA ALA A 496 -1.21 2.25 0.76
C ALA A 496 -0.10 1.60 -0.09
N HIS A 497 0.64 0.64 0.48
CA HIS A 497 1.75 -0.06 -0.16
C HIS A 497 1.45 -1.52 -0.50
N GLY A 498 0.23 -1.97 -0.26
CA GLY A 498 -0.24 -3.32 -0.48
C GLY A 498 -1.60 -3.35 -1.16
N PHE A 499 -2.45 -4.22 -0.67
CA PHE A 499 -3.81 -4.45 -1.16
C PHE A 499 -4.85 -4.19 -0.08
N GLY A 500 -6.08 -4.11 -0.51
CA GLY A 500 -7.28 -4.15 0.31
C GLY A 500 -8.06 -2.85 0.27
N LEU A 501 -9.33 -3.02 -0.09
CA LEU A 501 -10.36 -1.99 0.00
C LEU A 501 -11.54 -2.61 0.73
N ALA A 502 -12.08 -1.93 1.71
CA ALA A 502 -13.19 -2.40 2.52
C ALA A 502 -14.11 -1.25 2.92
N TRP A 503 -15.34 -1.58 3.20
CA TRP A 503 -16.23 -0.70 3.93
C TRP A 503 -16.59 -1.32 5.29
N PHE A 504 -16.88 -0.48 6.25
CA PHE A 504 -17.13 -0.83 7.63
C PHE A 504 -18.53 -0.36 7.99
N GLU A 505 -19.49 -1.32 8.02
CA GLU A 505 -20.87 -1.09 8.43
C GLU A 505 -20.90 -0.71 9.89
N GLN A 506 -21.41 0.48 10.20
CA GLN A 506 -21.61 0.89 11.58
C GLN A 506 -22.81 0.16 12.18
N GLN A 507 -22.67 -0.31 13.40
CA GLN A 507 -23.75 -0.90 14.19
C GLN A 507 -23.81 -0.22 15.55
N ARG A 508 -25.02 -0.08 16.09
CA ARG A 508 -25.25 0.47 17.43
C ARG A 508 -26.02 -0.51 18.29
N ASP A 509 -25.47 -0.81 19.45
CA ASP A 509 -26.14 -1.57 20.47
C ASP A 509 -27.23 -0.73 21.17
N THR A 510 -28.08 -1.41 21.96
CA THR A 510 -29.19 -0.77 22.69
C THR A 510 -28.76 0.26 23.73
N ASP A 511 -27.52 0.23 24.18
CA ASP A 511 -26.90 1.19 25.09
C ASP A 511 -26.18 2.35 24.34
N GLY A 512 -26.20 2.32 23.00
CA GLY A 512 -25.57 3.33 22.14
C GLY A 512 -24.10 3.03 21.79
N THR A 513 -23.55 1.90 22.21
CA THR A 513 -22.18 1.51 21.85
C THR A 513 -22.04 1.30 20.34
N ILE A 514 -21.03 1.97 19.75
CA ILE A 514 -20.71 1.89 18.32
C ILE A 514 -19.73 0.75 18.09
N SER A 515 -20.04 -0.07 17.09
CA SER A 515 -19.16 -1.11 16.57
C SER A 515 -19.20 -1.13 15.05
N PHE A 516 -18.25 -1.84 14.42
CA PHE A 516 -18.17 -1.91 12.97
C PHE A 516 -18.00 -3.35 12.49
N VAL A 517 -18.72 -3.69 11.41
CA VAL A 517 -18.55 -4.95 10.68
C VAL A 517 -17.82 -4.65 9.38
N ARG A 518 -16.66 -5.29 9.17
CA ARG A 518 -15.87 -5.09 7.96
C ARG A 518 -16.38 -5.96 6.81
N HIS A 519 -16.64 -5.34 5.68
CA HIS A 519 -16.98 -5.97 4.41
C HIS A 519 -15.86 -5.68 3.39
N MET A 520 -15.19 -6.74 2.90
CA MET A 520 -14.14 -6.59 1.89
C MET A 520 -14.74 -6.27 0.52
N ILE A 521 -14.21 -5.26 -0.15
CA ILE A 521 -14.54 -4.89 -1.54
C ILE A 521 -13.55 -5.55 -2.48
N THR A 522 -12.25 -5.41 -2.22
CA THR A 522 -11.17 -6.06 -2.99
C THR A 522 -9.99 -6.39 -2.08
N ASP A 523 -9.23 -7.41 -2.44
CA ASP A 523 -8.02 -7.85 -1.75
C ASP A 523 -6.92 -8.20 -2.75
N ASP A 524 -5.96 -9.04 -2.37
CA ASP A 524 -4.88 -9.52 -3.24
C ASP A 524 -5.38 -10.51 -4.32
N TYR A 525 -4.47 -10.98 -5.17
CA TYR A 525 -4.80 -11.87 -6.29
C TYR A 525 -5.30 -13.26 -5.88
N SER A 526 -5.21 -13.64 -4.62
CA SER A 526 -5.70 -14.92 -4.09
C SER A 526 -7.16 -14.87 -3.65
N GLN A 527 -7.78 -13.68 -3.58
CA GLN A 527 -9.13 -13.48 -3.03
C GLN A 527 -10.11 -12.98 -4.11
N PRO A 528 -11.41 -13.25 -3.93
CA PRO A 528 -12.45 -12.60 -4.73
C PRO A 528 -12.40 -11.08 -4.58
N ALA A 529 -12.89 -10.36 -5.61
CA ALA A 529 -12.96 -8.90 -5.61
C ALA A 529 -14.22 -8.43 -6.34
N ALA A 530 -14.74 -7.29 -5.93
CA ALA A 530 -15.87 -6.65 -6.61
C ALA A 530 -15.50 -6.37 -8.08
N GLY A 531 -16.39 -6.76 -9.00
CA GLY A 531 -16.16 -6.62 -10.44
C GLY A 531 -14.90 -7.33 -10.97
N ASP A 532 -14.31 -8.24 -10.20
CA ASP A 532 -13.00 -8.88 -10.44
C ASP A 532 -11.82 -7.90 -10.53
N VAL A 533 -11.96 -6.70 -9.96
CA VAL A 533 -10.95 -5.65 -9.97
C VAL A 533 -9.99 -5.80 -8.80
N ARG A 534 -8.70 -5.90 -9.08
CA ARG A 534 -7.62 -5.96 -8.10
C ARG A 534 -6.50 -5.03 -8.51
N PHE A 535 -6.03 -4.23 -7.59
CA PHE A 535 -4.81 -3.43 -7.75
C PHE A 535 -4.19 -3.15 -6.39
N SER A 536 -2.90 -3.03 -6.37
CA SER A 536 -2.12 -2.65 -5.18
C SER A 536 -1.87 -1.16 -5.13
N GLN A 537 -1.31 -0.68 -4.02
CA GLN A 537 -0.86 0.70 -3.86
C GLN A 537 -2.03 1.70 -4.02
N ALA A 538 -3.18 1.38 -3.42
CA ALA A 538 -4.36 2.23 -3.36
C ALA A 538 -4.11 3.43 -2.42
N HIS A 539 -3.46 4.48 -2.93
CA HIS A 539 -2.76 5.49 -2.14
C HIS A 539 -3.48 6.83 -2.01
N ALA A 540 -4.34 7.17 -2.95
CA ALA A 540 -5.12 8.41 -2.91
C ALA A 540 -6.59 8.14 -3.20
N ALA A 541 -7.45 8.74 -2.41
CA ALA A 541 -8.90 8.65 -2.56
C ALA A 541 -9.60 9.97 -2.21
N THR A 542 -10.81 10.13 -2.75
CA THR A 542 -11.75 11.21 -2.40
C THR A 542 -13.18 10.71 -2.55
N MET A 543 -14.13 11.51 -2.09
CA MET A 543 -15.56 11.28 -2.28
C MET A 543 -16.17 12.32 -3.18
N ALA A 544 -17.08 11.90 -4.05
CA ALA A 544 -17.98 12.79 -4.79
C ALA A 544 -19.17 11.99 -5.35
N ASP A 545 -20.26 12.68 -5.61
CA ASP A 545 -21.38 12.15 -6.39
C ASP A 545 -21.05 12.29 -7.89
N ILE A 546 -20.45 11.23 -8.46
CA ILE A 546 -19.92 11.26 -9.83
C ILE A 546 -21.02 11.18 -10.87
N ASP A 547 -22.10 10.47 -10.57
CA ASP A 547 -23.19 10.27 -11.54
C ASP A 547 -24.44 11.12 -11.26
N GLY A 548 -24.43 11.95 -10.21
CA GLY A 548 -25.50 12.88 -9.86
C GLY A 548 -26.74 12.19 -9.27
N ASP A 549 -26.58 10.99 -8.67
CA ASP A 549 -27.69 10.24 -8.09
C ASP A 549 -27.99 10.62 -6.63
N GLY A 550 -27.18 11.50 -6.04
CA GLY A 550 -27.31 11.99 -4.66
C GLY A 550 -26.61 11.10 -3.63
N THR A 551 -25.93 10.04 -4.05
CA THR A 551 -25.10 9.19 -3.19
C THR A 551 -23.63 9.52 -3.42
N GLN A 552 -22.83 9.54 -2.34
CA GLN A 552 -21.40 9.73 -2.48
C GLN A 552 -20.74 8.44 -2.96
N ASP A 553 -19.85 8.57 -3.94
CA ASP A 553 -19.02 7.49 -4.46
C ASP A 553 -17.60 7.60 -3.93
N TYR A 554 -16.89 6.48 -3.89
CA TYR A 554 -15.50 6.44 -3.46
C TYR A 554 -14.56 6.35 -4.65
N ILE A 555 -13.84 7.44 -4.93
CA ILE A 555 -12.86 7.55 -6.03
C ILE A 555 -11.50 7.17 -5.49
N ILE A 556 -10.83 6.19 -6.12
CA ILE A 556 -9.55 5.67 -5.66
C ILE A 556 -8.71 5.15 -6.82
N GLY A 557 -7.38 5.24 -6.71
CA GLY A 557 -6.49 4.75 -7.74
C GLY A 557 -5.16 4.21 -7.22
N LYS A 558 -4.40 3.62 -8.16
CA LYS A 558 -3.06 3.10 -7.93
C LYS A 558 -2.01 4.21 -8.07
N ARG A 559 -1.20 4.42 -7.03
CA ARG A 559 0.03 5.20 -7.11
C ARG A 559 1.17 4.29 -7.59
N VAL A 560 1.63 4.51 -8.80
CA VAL A 560 2.68 3.68 -9.41
C VAL A 560 4.04 4.01 -8.81
N PHE A 561 4.84 2.98 -8.50
CA PHE A 561 6.19 3.13 -7.93
C PHE A 561 6.21 3.88 -6.59
N THR A 562 5.36 3.47 -5.66
CA THR A 562 5.26 4.07 -4.32
C THR A 562 6.60 4.05 -3.58
N HIS A 563 7.41 2.99 -3.75
CA HIS A 563 8.81 2.92 -3.33
C HIS A 563 9.78 2.86 -4.52
N LEU A 564 9.49 3.65 -5.56
CA LEU A 564 10.26 3.72 -6.80
C LEU A 564 10.18 2.43 -7.65
N ASP A 565 11.00 2.36 -8.70
CA ASP A 565 11.03 1.23 -9.64
C ASP A 565 11.85 0.08 -9.07
N ASN A 566 11.21 -0.76 -8.29
CA ASN A 566 11.77 -1.99 -7.74
C ASN A 566 10.64 -3.01 -7.51
N LEU A 567 10.95 -4.20 -7.09
CA LEU A 567 9.96 -5.25 -6.79
C LEU A 567 9.65 -5.37 -5.29
N TYR A 568 9.87 -4.31 -4.52
CA TYR A 568 9.58 -4.31 -3.09
C TYR A 568 8.07 -4.23 -2.82
N ASP A 569 7.37 -3.29 -3.47
CA ASP A 569 5.92 -3.21 -3.34
C ASP A 569 5.24 -4.31 -4.17
N PRO A 570 4.11 -4.87 -3.69
CA PRO A 570 3.31 -5.80 -4.46
C PRO A 570 2.86 -5.22 -5.80
N ASP A 571 2.93 -6.03 -6.86
CA ASP A 571 2.45 -5.67 -8.19
C ASP A 571 2.87 -4.27 -8.65
N SER A 572 4.17 -3.93 -8.48
CA SER A 572 4.70 -2.58 -8.76
C SER A 572 4.45 -2.14 -10.21
N TYR A 573 4.34 -3.07 -11.14
CA TYR A 573 4.13 -2.84 -12.58
C TYR A 573 2.69 -3.03 -13.05
N GLY A 574 1.76 -3.31 -12.14
CA GLY A 574 0.33 -3.35 -12.46
C GLY A 574 -0.18 -2.02 -13.04
N ALA A 575 -1.24 -2.08 -13.82
CA ALA A 575 -1.79 -0.93 -14.52
C ALA A 575 -2.04 0.27 -13.56
N PRO A 576 -1.67 1.50 -13.96
CA PRO A 576 -1.95 2.72 -13.19
C PRO A 576 -3.42 3.13 -13.33
N VAL A 577 -4.26 2.47 -12.57
CA VAL A 577 -5.72 2.59 -12.63
C VAL A 577 -6.25 3.73 -11.77
N LEU A 578 -7.36 4.31 -12.21
CA LEU A 578 -8.24 5.18 -11.45
C LEU A 578 -9.66 4.66 -11.60
N TYR A 579 -10.30 4.35 -10.50
CA TYR A 579 -11.68 3.86 -10.40
C TYR A 579 -12.53 4.79 -9.54
N TRP A 580 -13.83 4.77 -9.76
CA TRP A 580 -14.80 5.14 -8.78
C TRP A 580 -15.65 3.93 -8.42
N TYR A 581 -15.91 3.75 -7.13
CA TYR A 581 -16.73 2.68 -6.60
C TYR A 581 -18.07 3.28 -6.23
N LYS A 582 -19.08 2.95 -7.04
CA LYS A 582 -20.44 3.37 -6.79
C LYS A 582 -21.02 2.59 -5.62
N ALA A 583 -21.48 3.31 -4.59
CA ALA A 583 -22.20 2.71 -3.47
C ALA A 583 -23.65 2.45 -3.89
N VAL A 584 -24.06 1.19 -3.92
CA VAL A 584 -25.40 0.76 -4.31
C VAL A 584 -26.08 0.09 -3.13
N LYS A 585 -27.23 0.63 -2.69
CA LYS A 585 -28.05 0.00 -1.67
C LYS A 585 -28.59 -1.34 -2.18
N ASN A 586 -28.19 -2.42 -1.54
CA ASN A 586 -28.61 -3.77 -1.90
C ASN A 586 -28.88 -4.62 -0.67
N ALA A 587 -30.16 -4.76 -0.30
CA ALA A 587 -30.56 -5.53 0.88
C ALA A 587 -30.18 -7.03 0.84
N ALA A 588 -29.78 -7.56 -0.33
CA ALA A 588 -29.29 -8.93 -0.46
C ALA A 588 -27.77 -9.05 -0.26
N ALA A 589 -27.04 -7.92 -0.31
CA ALA A 589 -25.61 -7.89 -0.05
C ALA A 589 -25.32 -7.87 1.47
N PRO A 590 -24.15 -8.39 1.90
CA PRO A 590 -23.72 -8.26 3.29
C PRO A 590 -23.68 -6.79 3.72
N GLY A 591 -24.28 -6.47 4.86
CA GLY A 591 -24.36 -5.09 5.39
C GLY A 591 -25.35 -4.17 4.64
N GLY A 592 -26.03 -4.64 3.58
CA GLY A 592 -27.04 -3.84 2.87
C GLY A 592 -26.51 -2.92 1.77
N ALA A 593 -25.21 -2.92 1.50
CA ALA A 593 -24.58 -2.15 0.43
C ALA A 593 -23.66 -2.99 -0.44
N GLU A 594 -23.51 -2.60 -1.69
CA GLU A 594 -22.57 -3.16 -2.66
C GLU A 594 -21.75 -2.02 -3.29
N PHE A 595 -20.47 -2.23 -3.45
CA PHE A 595 -19.55 -1.28 -4.08
C PHE A 595 -19.20 -1.77 -5.48
N VAL A 596 -19.72 -1.11 -6.50
CA VAL A 596 -19.55 -1.48 -7.90
C VAL A 596 -18.40 -0.66 -8.50
N PRO A 597 -17.31 -1.31 -8.94
CA PRO A 597 -16.20 -0.58 -9.56
C PRO A 597 -16.54 -0.14 -10.98
N GLU A 598 -16.30 1.12 -11.26
CA GLU A 598 -16.39 1.72 -12.59
C GLU A 598 -15.00 2.30 -12.93
N LEU A 599 -14.41 1.80 -14.03
CA LEU A 599 -13.12 2.29 -14.49
C LEU A 599 -13.27 3.73 -15.00
N ILE A 600 -12.44 4.64 -14.49
CA ILE A 600 -12.27 5.97 -15.07
C ILE A 600 -11.19 5.91 -16.14
N HIS A 601 -9.99 5.46 -15.77
CA HIS A 601 -8.87 5.36 -16.70
C HIS A 601 -7.82 4.35 -16.19
N ASN A 602 -7.21 3.58 -17.11
CA ASN A 602 -6.25 2.54 -16.74
C ASN A 602 -4.78 2.92 -16.98
N ARG A 603 -4.46 4.19 -17.27
CA ARG A 603 -3.09 4.65 -17.55
C ARG A 603 -2.64 5.92 -16.82
N SER A 604 -3.52 6.58 -16.10
CA SER A 604 -3.18 7.76 -15.31
C SER A 604 -2.66 7.42 -13.92
N GLY A 605 -3.37 6.54 -13.21
CA GLY A 605 -3.16 6.34 -11.78
C GLY A 605 -3.49 7.58 -10.96
N VAL A 606 -3.01 7.59 -9.72
CA VAL A 606 -3.10 8.73 -8.79
C VAL A 606 -1.74 9.05 -8.17
N GLY A 607 -1.66 10.19 -7.48
CA GLY A 607 -0.58 10.53 -6.58
C GLY A 607 -0.87 10.13 -5.12
N SER A 608 -0.69 11.08 -4.21
CA SER A 608 -1.15 11.01 -2.83
C SER A 608 -2.48 11.73 -2.63
N GLN A 609 -2.96 12.44 -3.67
CA GLN A 609 -4.19 13.19 -3.67
C GLN A 609 -4.91 13.02 -5.02
N VAL A 610 -6.22 12.93 -4.97
CA VAL A 610 -7.13 13.13 -6.09
C VAL A 610 -8.17 14.16 -5.64
N THR A 611 -8.43 15.15 -6.48
CA THR A 611 -9.34 16.26 -6.18
C THR A 611 -10.58 16.13 -7.04
N ALA A 612 -11.76 16.21 -6.42
CA ALA A 612 -13.06 16.19 -7.07
C ALA A 612 -13.70 17.59 -6.95
N ILE A 613 -13.96 18.23 -8.08
CA ILE A 613 -14.45 19.60 -8.15
C ILE A 613 -15.06 19.86 -9.53
N ASP A 614 -16.10 20.71 -9.59
CA ASP A 614 -16.64 21.22 -10.86
C ASP A 614 -15.72 22.36 -11.36
N LEU A 615 -14.82 22.03 -12.29
CA LEU A 615 -13.80 22.97 -12.81
C LEU A 615 -14.35 23.94 -13.86
N ASN A 616 -15.44 23.59 -14.53
CA ASN A 616 -15.99 24.38 -15.64
C ASN A 616 -17.33 25.02 -15.33
N GLY A 617 -17.92 24.77 -14.16
CA GLY A 617 -19.19 25.33 -13.69
C GLY A 617 -20.41 24.72 -14.38
N ASP A 618 -20.33 23.49 -14.89
CA ASP A 618 -21.45 22.82 -15.56
C ASP A 618 -22.33 21.98 -14.64
N GLY A 619 -21.94 21.86 -13.37
CA GLY A 619 -22.65 21.13 -12.33
C GLY A 619 -22.29 19.64 -12.24
N ALA A 620 -21.40 19.13 -13.09
CA ALA A 620 -20.83 17.80 -12.98
C ALA A 620 -19.48 17.85 -12.26
N VAL A 621 -19.18 16.84 -11.44
CA VAL A 621 -17.91 16.79 -10.71
C VAL A 621 -16.81 16.26 -11.59
N ASP A 622 -15.80 17.08 -11.88
CA ASP A 622 -14.57 16.70 -12.57
C ASP A 622 -13.55 16.14 -11.59
N LEU A 623 -12.53 15.44 -12.12
CA LEU A 623 -11.44 14.92 -11.31
C LEU A 623 -10.09 15.47 -11.76
N LEU A 624 -9.28 15.86 -10.79
CA LEU A 624 -7.92 16.36 -10.99
C LEU A 624 -6.93 15.48 -10.22
N THR A 625 -5.87 15.02 -10.90
CA THR A 625 -4.78 14.27 -10.27
C THR A 625 -3.43 14.65 -10.85
N SER A 626 -2.40 14.66 -10.00
CA SER A 626 -1.00 14.83 -10.41
C SER A 626 -0.15 13.74 -9.79
N ASN A 627 0.73 13.15 -10.59
CA ASN A 627 1.56 12.03 -10.18
C ASN A 627 2.79 11.87 -11.09
N ASN A 628 3.50 10.74 -10.99
CA ASN A 628 4.69 10.47 -11.80
C ASN A 628 4.39 10.17 -13.29
N ARG A 629 3.13 10.21 -13.71
CA ARG A 629 2.68 10.13 -15.12
C ARG A 629 2.33 11.48 -15.70
N GLY A 630 2.29 12.53 -14.88
CA GLY A 630 1.89 13.88 -15.24
C GLY A 630 0.69 14.40 -14.46
N THR A 631 0.09 15.47 -14.96
CA THR A 631 -1.12 16.08 -14.39
C THR A 631 -2.28 15.91 -15.35
N PHE A 632 -3.42 15.41 -14.84
CA PHE A 632 -4.59 15.04 -15.62
C PHE A 632 -5.84 15.69 -15.06
N ILE A 633 -6.71 16.16 -15.96
CA ILE A 633 -8.10 16.48 -15.68
C ILE A 633 -8.97 15.44 -16.38
N PHE A 634 -9.97 14.95 -15.68
CA PHE A 634 -11.04 14.10 -16.21
C PHE A 634 -12.32 14.91 -16.18
N TRP A 635 -12.73 15.41 -17.33
CA TRP A 635 -13.93 16.19 -17.53
C TRP A 635 -15.15 15.28 -17.52
N ASN A 636 -16.00 15.39 -16.51
CA ASN A 636 -17.22 14.61 -16.39
C ASN A 636 -18.29 15.14 -17.36
N GLN A 637 -18.76 14.32 -18.27
CA GLN A 637 -19.74 14.69 -19.29
C GLN A 637 -21.19 14.62 -18.80
N GLY A 638 -21.43 14.33 -17.51
CA GLY A 638 -22.76 14.28 -16.92
C GLY A 638 -23.70 13.22 -17.49
N LYS A 639 -23.18 12.11 -18.07
CA LYS A 639 -23.97 11.10 -18.80
C LYS A 639 -24.05 9.77 -18.07
#